data_a1d9ea1927e234e85bdc82f7b12da7b3
#
_entry.id   a1d9ea1927e234e85bdc82f7b12da7b3
#
_cell.length_a   1.000
_cell.length_b   1.000
_cell.length_c   1.000
_cell.angle_alpha   90.00
_cell.angle_beta   90.00
_cell.angle_gamma   90.00
#
_symmetry.space_group_name_H-M   'P 1'
#
loop_
_entity.id
_entity.type
_entity.pdbx_description
1 polymer ?
#
loop_
_entity_poly.entity_id
_entity_poly.type
_entity_poly.pdbx_seq_one_letter_code
_entity_poly.pdbx_strand_id
1 'polypeptide(L)'
;MANDEAEHNAARMLGCEISDDPLNPLLPIMQACRNHHPDEDLSILERAYRRAVIQHSSQRRKSGEPYIIHPLAVAQILADLGMGPLVVAAGLLHDTVEDTDYTLDECRAEFGDTVTGLVDGVTKLSKMEYGDSAQAETIRKMVVAMSRDVRVLVVKLSDRVHNARTWRYVKSSSAQKKARETLDVYAPLANRLGMNAIKTELEELSFKVLYPKIYNEIVVLVARRAGQRDVYLAQILAEINEDLDAQHIKAYVTGRPKDYFSIYQKMIVRGHDFANIYDLVGVRIIVDTIRDCYAALGAVHARWSPVPGRFKDYIAMPKLNMYQSLHTTVVGPGGKPVEIQIRTWDMHRRAEFGIAAHWKYKENGQAGRALSAPDKSDLKRGSDDNQELSEADNLKWIQQLADWTSETPDSNEFLGSLKEDLGAAEVYVFTPKGKIVSLPANATPVDFAYAVHTEVGHRTMGARVNGRLVPLDTKLENGDTVEVLTSKSDNAGPSRDWLSFVKSPKARNKIRQWFSKERRTEAIEEGRDELTRAMRKRNLPIGTLLTTQALVGVADELNFPNPDAVFAAIGDGQISTQNVIAHLVKDAGSDEVDEEVEQEALPLRAVENAKKKTGSLGVSVKGVDDVWVKLARCCMPVPGDRIVGFITRNQGVSVHRTDCQNMIDLQRRQPERVVDVAWTSTKGLFMVRIQVEALDRQHLLSDVTRVLADHGVNILSGSQATGSDRVAISQFSFEMADPQHLNRLLAAVRKIDGVFDVYRVTGAKDSAVPRLRKMQ
;
A
#
# COMPACT_ATOMS: atom_id res chain seq x y z
N MET A 1 -30.58 -28.46 15.60
CA MET A 1 -31.02 -27.17 16.18
C MET A 1 -29.97 -26.09 16.10
N ALA A 2 -28.77 -26.20 16.66
CA ALA A 2 -27.75 -25.14 16.52
C ALA A 2 -27.22 -24.93 15.08
N ASN A 3 -27.15 -25.98 14.26
CA ASN A 3 -26.79 -25.90 12.85
C ASN A 3 -27.88 -25.22 12.00
N ASP A 4 -29.16 -25.53 12.29
CA ASP A 4 -30.29 -24.95 11.55
C ASP A 4 -30.42 -23.43 11.78
N GLU A 5 -30.10 -22.94 13.00
CA GLU A 5 -30.06 -21.51 13.28
C GLU A 5 -28.93 -20.77 12.57
N ALA A 6 -27.76 -21.41 12.39
CA ALA A 6 -26.64 -20.82 11.67
C ALA A 6 -26.94 -20.67 10.16
N GLU A 7 -27.56 -21.70 9.57
CA GLU A 7 -27.96 -21.72 8.17
C GLU A 7 -29.09 -20.73 7.88
N HIS A 8 -30.09 -20.63 8.79
CA HIS A 8 -31.20 -19.68 8.68
C HIS A 8 -30.73 -18.20 8.75
N ASN A 9 -29.78 -17.90 9.64
CA ASN A 9 -29.22 -16.57 9.73
C ASN A 9 -28.34 -16.20 8.52
N ALA A 10 -27.61 -17.17 7.95
CA ALA A 10 -26.82 -16.98 6.74
C ALA A 10 -27.71 -16.68 5.52
N ALA A 11 -28.82 -17.41 5.36
CA ALA A 11 -29.80 -17.16 4.29
C ALA A 11 -30.40 -15.75 4.34
N ARG A 12 -30.75 -15.29 5.54
CA ARG A 12 -31.32 -13.95 5.77
C ARG A 12 -30.37 -12.82 5.39
N MET A 13 -29.05 -13.01 5.60
CA MET A 13 -28.05 -11.99 5.31
C MET A 13 -27.63 -11.94 3.84
N LEU A 14 -27.79 -13.03 3.11
CA LEU A 14 -27.55 -13.09 1.66
C LEU A 14 -28.77 -12.59 0.84
N GLY A 15 -29.85 -12.13 1.49
CA GLY A 15 -31.05 -11.66 0.82
C GLY A 15 -31.89 -12.77 0.18
N CYS A 16 -31.63 -14.04 0.57
CA CYS A 16 -32.43 -15.17 0.15
C CYS A 16 -33.72 -15.24 0.95
N GLU A 17 -34.83 -15.70 0.33
CA GLU A 17 -36.05 -16.04 1.06
C GLU A 17 -35.77 -17.17 2.06
N ILE A 18 -36.32 -17.04 3.27
CA ILE A 18 -36.14 -18.03 4.31
C ILE A 18 -36.88 -19.29 3.86
N SER A 19 -36.14 -20.31 3.46
CA SER A 19 -36.67 -21.64 3.18
C SER A 19 -36.07 -22.63 4.19
N ASP A 20 -36.77 -23.77 4.42
CA ASP A 20 -36.32 -24.84 5.29
C ASP A 20 -35.18 -25.69 4.62
N ASP A 21 -34.75 -25.32 3.42
CA ASP A 21 -33.66 -25.98 2.71
C ASP A 21 -32.30 -25.51 3.27
N PRO A 22 -31.48 -26.40 3.86
CA PRO A 22 -30.19 -26.08 4.42
C PRO A 22 -29.14 -25.61 3.37
N LEU A 23 -29.40 -25.83 2.08
CA LEU A 23 -28.56 -25.36 0.98
C LEU A 23 -28.97 -23.98 0.45
N ASN A 24 -30.04 -23.36 0.96
CA ASN A 24 -30.52 -22.05 0.51
C ASN A 24 -29.41 -20.98 0.46
N PRO A 25 -28.50 -20.83 1.46
CA PRO A 25 -27.42 -19.84 1.39
C PRO A 25 -26.40 -20.08 0.27
N LEU A 26 -26.32 -21.30 -0.26
CA LEU A 26 -25.42 -21.70 -1.34
C LEU A 26 -26.02 -21.46 -2.73
N LEU A 27 -27.35 -21.33 -2.85
CA LEU A 27 -28.01 -21.19 -4.15
C LEU A 27 -27.52 -20.02 -5.01
N PRO A 28 -27.29 -18.80 -4.50
CA PRO A 28 -26.75 -17.70 -5.29
C PRO A 28 -25.37 -18.03 -5.87
N ILE A 29 -24.50 -18.69 -5.08
CA ILE A 29 -23.17 -19.11 -5.48
C ILE A 29 -23.24 -20.16 -6.59
N MET A 30 -24.10 -21.17 -6.45
CA MET A 30 -24.32 -22.19 -7.45
C MET A 30 -24.87 -21.61 -8.75
N GLN A 31 -25.80 -20.65 -8.65
CA GLN A 31 -26.35 -19.96 -9.82
C GLN A 31 -25.29 -19.11 -10.52
N ALA A 32 -24.44 -18.38 -9.80
CA ALA A 32 -23.33 -17.63 -10.37
C ALA A 32 -22.32 -18.58 -11.06
N CYS A 33 -21.96 -19.70 -10.41
CA CYS A 33 -21.10 -20.72 -11.03
C CYS A 33 -21.73 -21.29 -12.29
N ARG A 34 -23.02 -21.64 -12.29
CA ARG A 34 -23.71 -22.21 -13.44
C ARG A 34 -23.79 -21.24 -14.63
N ASN A 35 -23.92 -19.93 -14.37
CA ASN A 35 -23.90 -18.91 -15.41
C ASN A 35 -22.53 -18.84 -16.14
N HIS A 36 -21.47 -19.13 -15.42
CA HIS A 36 -20.10 -19.10 -15.97
C HIS A 36 -19.62 -20.48 -16.45
N HIS A 37 -20.05 -21.55 -15.81
CA HIS A 37 -19.63 -22.94 -16.01
C HIS A 37 -20.87 -23.85 -16.10
N PRO A 38 -21.65 -23.80 -17.21
CA PRO A 38 -22.95 -24.50 -17.29
C PRO A 38 -22.84 -26.03 -17.25
N ASP A 39 -21.72 -26.58 -17.73
CA ASP A 39 -21.52 -28.01 -17.92
C ASP A 39 -20.74 -28.68 -16.78
N GLU A 40 -20.28 -27.92 -15.77
CA GLU A 40 -19.46 -28.45 -14.67
C GLU A 40 -20.32 -29.00 -13.52
N ASP A 41 -19.78 -30.03 -12.84
CA ASP A 41 -20.41 -30.61 -11.64
C ASP A 41 -20.22 -29.69 -10.43
N LEU A 42 -21.32 -29.18 -9.89
CA LEU A 42 -21.34 -28.30 -8.71
C LEU A 42 -21.49 -29.05 -7.38
N SER A 43 -21.56 -30.40 -7.38
CA SER A 43 -21.73 -31.21 -6.15
C SER A 43 -20.59 -30.98 -5.15
N ILE A 44 -19.40 -30.63 -5.62
CA ILE A 44 -18.26 -30.28 -4.77
C ILE A 44 -18.54 -29.07 -3.89
N LEU A 45 -19.32 -28.08 -4.35
CA LEU A 45 -19.69 -26.89 -3.60
C LEU A 45 -20.60 -27.22 -2.42
N GLU A 46 -21.56 -28.14 -2.62
CA GLU A 46 -22.43 -28.63 -1.52
C GLU A 46 -21.62 -29.35 -0.46
N ARG A 47 -20.68 -30.23 -0.85
CA ARG A 47 -19.83 -30.93 0.10
C ARG A 47 -18.92 -29.94 0.86
N ALA A 48 -18.29 -28.99 0.17
CA ALA A 48 -17.44 -27.98 0.77
C ALA A 48 -18.23 -27.10 1.76
N TYR A 49 -19.43 -26.66 1.38
CA TYR A 49 -20.32 -25.87 2.25
C TYR A 49 -20.69 -26.65 3.52
N ARG A 50 -21.17 -27.91 3.38
CA ARG A 50 -21.52 -28.75 4.54
C ARG A 50 -20.33 -28.94 5.49
N ARG A 51 -19.14 -29.18 4.95
CA ARG A 51 -17.91 -29.28 5.74
C ARG A 51 -17.58 -27.97 6.46
N ALA A 52 -17.65 -26.82 5.77
CA ALA A 52 -17.39 -25.52 6.37
C ALA A 52 -18.38 -25.18 7.48
N VAL A 53 -19.69 -25.47 7.30
CA VAL A 53 -20.73 -25.29 8.34
C VAL A 53 -20.41 -26.10 9.59
N ILE A 54 -20.05 -27.38 9.44
CA ILE A 54 -19.70 -28.26 10.58
C ILE A 54 -18.48 -27.69 11.31
N GLN A 55 -17.42 -27.35 10.59
CA GLN A 55 -16.16 -26.92 11.21
C GLN A 55 -16.29 -25.56 11.93
N HIS A 56 -17.07 -24.62 11.36
CA HIS A 56 -17.26 -23.29 11.95
C HIS A 56 -18.52 -23.17 12.85
N SER A 57 -19.20 -24.27 13.20
CA SER A 57 -20.47 -24.26 13.92
C SER A 57 -20.46 -23.52 15.25
N SER A 58 -19.33 -23.59 16.00
CA SER A 58 -19.16 -22.92 17.29
C SER A 58 -18.59 -21.50 17.19
N GLN A 59 -18.14 -21.08 16.01
CA GLN A 59 -17.41 -19.81 15.82
C GLN A 59 -18.34 -18.66 15.45
N ARG A 60 -18.00 -17.46 15.96
CA ARG A 60 -18.71 -16.22 15.63
C ARG A 60 -17.71 -15.14 15.22
N ARG A 61 -18.12 -14.29 14.29
CA ARG A 61 -17.36 -13.10 13.89
C ARG A 61 -17.44 -11.99 14.97
N LYS A 62 -16.57 -10.98 14.84
CA LYS A 62 -16.60 -9.78 15.70
C LYS A 62 -17.91 -8.97 15.57
N SER A 63 -18.68 -9.16 14.50
CA SER A 63 -20.02 -8.63 14.30
C SER A 63 -21.09 -9.35 15.11
N GLY A 64 -20.78 -10.52 15.71
CA GLY A 64 -21.72 -11.40 16.41
C GLY A 64 -22.38 -12.47 15.51
N GLU A 65 -22.22 -12.37 14.19
CA GLU A 65 -22.77 -13.28 13.19
C GLU A 65 -22.05 -14.66 13.20
N PRO A 66 -22.73 -15.75 12.76
CA PRO A 66 -22.07 -17.04 12.54
C PRO A 66 -20.86 -16.91 11.57
N TYR A 67 -19.79 -17.63 11.86
CA TYR A 67 -18.55 -17.48 11.07
C TYR A 67 -18.73 -17.89 9.61
N ILE A 68 -19.59 -18.87 9.31
CA ILE A 68 -19.86 -19.40 7.96
C ILE A 68 -20.24 -18.31 6.93
N ILE A 69 -20.79 -17.17 7.38
CA ILE A 69 -21.12 -16.03 6.49
C ILE A 69 -19.86 -15.52 5.76
N HIS A 70 -18.69 -15.64 6.39
CA HIS A 70 -17.44 -15.21 5.76
C HIS A 70 -17.03 -16.12 4.58
N PRO A 71 -16.86 -17.43 4.75
CA PRO A 71 -16.59 -18.34 3.64
C PRO A 71 -17.62 -18.24 2.51
N LEU A 72 -18.90 -18.13 2.83
CA LEU A 72 -19.96 -17.92 1.83
C LEU A 72 -19.76 -16.64 1.02
N ALA A 73 -19.47 -15.52 1.69
CA ALA A 73 -19.23 -14.25 1.00
C ALA A 73 -17.97 -14.29 0.13
N VAL A 74 -16.90 -14.95 0.59
CA VAL A 74 -15.68 -15.16 -0.22
C VAL A 74 -15.98 -16.03 -1.44
N ALA A 75 -16.71 -17.11 -1.27
CA ALA A 75 -17.13 -18.01 -2.35
C ALA A 75 -18.04 -17.29 -3.37
N GLN A 76 -18.97 -16.41 -2.90
CA GLN A 76 -19.79 -15.59 -3.79
C GLN A 76 -18.91 -14.65 -4.64
N ILE A 77 -17.93 -13.95 -4.04
CA ILE A 77 -17.01 -13.08 -4.78
C ILE A 77 -16.26 -13.90 -5.84
N LEU A 78 -15.77 -15.09 -5.51
CA LEU A 78 -15.07 -15.97 -6.46
C LEU A 78 -16.00 -16.44 -7.60
N ALA A 79 -17.24 -16.80 -7.29
CA ALA A 79 -18.22 -17.19 -8.29
C ALA A 79 -18.59 -16.03 -9.23
N ASP A 80 -18.77 -14.81 -8.69
CA ASP A 80 -19.04 -13.59 -9.48
C ASP A 80 -17.85 -13.21 -10.38
N LEU A 81 -16.62 -13.52 -9.96
CA LEU A 81 -15.40 -13.40 -10.78
C LEU A 81 -15.33 -14.44 -11.91
N GLY A 82 -16.24 -15.44 -11.94
CA GLY A 82 -16.26 -16.52 -12.90
C GLY A 82 -15.22 -17.61 -12.66
N MET A 83 -14.75 -17.78 -11.42
CA MET A 83 -13.84 -18.85 -11.03
C MET A 83 -14.55 -20.21 -11.07
N GLY A 84 -13.82 -21.27 -11.45
CA GLY A 84 -14.36 -22.63 -11.49
C GLY A 84 -14.70 -23.21 -10.12
N PRO A 85 -15.56 -24.28 -10.07
CA PRO A 85 -16.07 -24.86 -8.83
C PRO A 85 -15.01 -25.27 -7.84
N LEU A 86 -13.83 -25.73 -8.28
CA LEU A 86 -12.70 -26.10 -7.41
C LEU A 86 -12.16 -24.91 -6.63
N VAL A 87 -12.05 -23.74 -7.26
CA VAL A 87 -11.56 -22.51 -6.61
C VAL A 87 -12.61 -21.95 -5.64
N VAL A 88 -13.89 -22.02 -6.04
CA VAL A 88 -15.01 -21.62 -5.18
C VAL A 88 -15.11 -22.51 -3.94
N ALA A 89 -14.92 -23.84 -4.11
CA ALA A 89 -14.85 -24.79 -3.01
C ALA A 89 -13.66 -24.48 -2.07
N ALA A 90 -12.49 -24.16 -2.64
CA ALA A 90 -11.35 -23.70 -1.83
C ALA A 90 -11.67 -22.40 -1.05
N GLY A 91 -12.46 -21.51 -1.63
CA GLY A 91 -12.98 -20.31 -0.95
C GLY A 91 -13.92 -20.61 0.21
N LEU A 92 -14.74 -21.66 0.11
CA LEU A 92 -15.58 -22.14 1.23
C LEU A 92 -14.76 -22.76 2.36
N LEU A 93 -13.61 -23.37 2.05
CA LEU A 93 -12.79 -24.14 2.98
C LEU A 93 -11.54 -23.39 3.48
N HIS A 94 -11.26 -22.18 2.99
CA HIS A 94 -9.94 -21.53 3.17
C HIS A 94 -9.53 -21.31 4.62
N ASP A 95 -10.48 -21.07 5.54
CA ASP A 95 -10.21 -20.85 6.96
C ASP A 95 -10.39 -22.13 7.79
N THR A 96 -10.94 -23.24 7.22
CA THR A 96 -11.23 -24.46 8.00
C THR A 96 -9.96 -25.09 8.58
N VAL A 97 -8.88 -25.15 7.80
CA VAL A 97 -7.60 -25.74 8.24
C VAL A 97 -6.84 -24.80 9.19
N GLU A 98 -7.08 -23.49 9.11
CA GLU A 98 -6.42 -22.51 9.97
C GLU A 98 -7.08 -22.39 11.33
N ASP A 99 -8.42 -22.32 11.35
CA ASP A 99 -9.22 -21.90 12.50
C ASP A 99 -9.91 -23.08 13.20
N THR A 100 -9.75 -24.32 12.71
CA THR A 100 -10.37 -25.53 13.29
C THR A 100 -9.41 -26.71 13.34
N ASP A 101 -9.86 -27.85 13.88
CA ASP A 101 -9.08 -29.08 13.95
C ASP A 101 -9.04 -29.89 12.62
N TYR A 102 -9.63 -29.35 11.55
CA TYR A 102 -9.64 -29.98 10.23
C TYR A 102 -8.25 -29.93 9.57
N THR A 103 -7.75 -31.08 9.16
CA THR A 103 -6.38 -31.23 8.66
C THR A 103 -6.29 -31.17 7.13
N LEU A 104 -5.09 -30.85 6.61
CA LEU A 104 -4.83 -30.89 5.17
C LEU A 104 -4.98 -32.31 4.58
N ASP A 105 -4.67 -33.35 5.36
CA ASP A 105 -4.80 -34.72 4.87
C ASP A 105 -6.27 -35.12 4.74
N GLU A 106 -7.13 -34.73 5.68
CA GLU A 106 -8.58 -34.90 5.58
C GLU A 106 -9.15 -34.10 4.38
N CYS A 107 -8.71 -32.85 4.18
CA CYS A 107 -9.09 -32.05 3.04
C CYS A 107 -8.68 -32.72 1.71
N ARG A 108 -7.48 -33.31 1.65
CA ARG A 108 -6.99 -34.04 0.46
C ARG A 108 -7.81 -35.28 0.17
N ALA A 109 -8.17 -36.03 1.19
CA ALA A 109 -8.98 -37.24 1.04
C ALA A 109 -10.41 -36.93 0.56
N GLU A 110 -10.97 -35.78 0.97
CA GLU A 110 -12.35 -35.39 0.66
C GLU A 110 -12.50 -34.56 -0.63
N PHE A 111 -11.55 -33.67 -0.93
CA PHE A 111 -11.65 -32.68 -2.02
C PHE A 111 -10.52 -32.78 -3.07
N GLY A 112 -9.53 -33.62 -2.86
CA GLY A 112 -8.41 -33.86 -3.78
C GLY A 112 -7.29 -32.82 -3.68
N ASP A 113 -6.21 -33.05 -4.45
CA ASP A 113 -4.96 -32.28 -4.36
C ASP A 113 -5.12 -30.82 -4.77
N THR A 114 -5.97 -30.53 -5.75
CA THR A 114 -6.14 -29.15 -6.26
C THR A 114 -6.75 -28.22 -5.22
N VAL A 115 -7.87 -28.63 -4.60
CA VAL A 115 -8.53 -27.83 -3.56
C VAL A 115 -7.63 -27.71 -2.34
N THR A 116 -7.02 -28.82 -1.93
CA THR A 116 -6.09 -28.83 -0.78
C THR A 116 -4.87 -27.96 -1.00
N GLY A 117 -4.31 -27.97 -2.22
CA GLY A 117 -3.18 -27.10 -2.58
C GLY A 117 -3.53 -25.60 -2.51
N LEU A 118 -4.74 -25.23 -2.92
CA LEU A 118 -5.23 -23.86 -2.81
C LEU A 118 -5.45 -23.46 -1.33
N VAL A 119 -6.09 -24.30 -0.54
CA VAL A 119 -6.32 -24.07 0.89
C VAL A 119 -4.98 -23.97 1.65
N ASP A 120 -4.04 -24.88 1.43
CA ASP A 120 -2.70 -24.84 2.03
C ASP A 120 -1.95 -23.55 1.65
N GLY A 121 -2.05 -23.15 0.38
CA GLY A 121 -1.47 -21.89 -0.10
C GLY A 121 -2.00 -20.68 0.64
N VAL A 122 -3.32 -20.58 0.86
CA VAL A 122 -3.95 -19.48 1.59
C VAL A 122 -3.61 -19.53 3.08
N THR A 123 -3.64 -20.71 3.72
CA THR A 123 -3.35 -20.92 5.15
C THR A 123 -1.91 -20.57 5.52
N LYS A 124 -0.92 -20.95 4.68
CA LYS A 124 0.50 -20.60 4.90
C LYS A 124 0.76 -19.10 4.90
N LEU A 125 -0.15 -18.32 4.33
CA LEU A 125 -0.07 -16.87 4.30
C LEU A 125 -0.58 -16.21 5.59
N SER A 126 -1.36 -16.91 6.40
CA SER A 126 -2.02 -16.38 7.59
C SER A 126 -1.26 -16.67 8.89
N LYS A 127 -0.51 -17.78 8.95
CA LYS A 127 0.19 -18.26 10.17
C LYS A 127 1.50 -17.54 10.42
N MET A 128 1.49 -16.29 10.96
CA MET A 128 2.71 -15.70 11.52
C MET A 128 2.47 -14.84 12.77
N GLU A 129 3.33 -15.07 13.74
CA GLU A 129 3.36 -14.40 15.03
C GLU A 129 3.88 -12.96 14.96
N TYR A 130 3.52 -12.16 15.93
CA TYR A 130 3.64 -10.71 16.09
C TYR A 130 5.04 -10.10 15.88
N GLY A 131 5.12 -9.04 15.06
CA GLY A 131 6.28 -8.17 14.89
C GLY A 131 6.21 -7.36 13.58
N ASP A 132 6.97 -6.28 13.45
CA ASP A 132 6.99 -5.47 12.21
C ASP A 132 7.59 -6.24 11.01
N SER A 133 8.42 -7.25 11.26
CA SER A 133 8.94 -8.18 10.24
C SER A 133 7.93 -9.25 9.80
N ALA A 134 6.90 -9.55 10.60
CA ALA A 134 5.91 -10.57 10.28
C ALA A 134 5.07 -10.23 9.03
N GLN A 135 4.75 -8.93 8.84
CA GLN A 135 4.03 -8.48 7.64
C GLN A 135 4.86 -8.67 6.37
N ALA A 136 6.14 -8.33 6.41
CA ALA A 136 7.04 -8.50 5.27
C ALA A 136 7.22 -9.97 4.90
N GLU A 137 7.35 -10.85 5.90
CA GLU A 137 7.47 -12.29 5.68
C GLU A 137 6.18 -12.92 5.17
N THR A 138 5.00 -12.46 5.62
CA THR A 138 3.70 -12.90 5.09
C THR A 138 3.59 -12.58 3.59
N ILE A 139 3.96 -11.37 3.19
CA ILE A 139 3.93 -10.95 1.78
C ILE A 139 4.96 -11.74 0.96
N ARG A 140 6.14 -11.99 1.51
CA ARG A 140 7.16 -12.83 0.88
C ARG A 140 6.62 -14.24 0.59
N LYS A 141 6.01 -14.89 1.57
CA LYS A 141 5.38 -16.22 1.40
C LYS A 141 4.24 -16.19 0.39
N MET A 142 3.44 -15.11 0.38
CA MET A 142 2.39 -14.91 -0.60
C MET A 142 2.95 -14.89 -2.02
N VAL A 143 4.05 -14.18 -2.27
CA VAL A 143 4.73 -14.17 -3.56
C VAL A 143 5.19 -15.57 -3.97
N VAL A 144 5.76 -16.34 -3.05
CA VAL A 144 6.17 -17.73 -3.30
C VAL A 144 4.97 -18.64 -3.59
N ALA A 145 3.87 -18.49 -2.85
CA ALA A 145 2.66 -19.31 -3.08
C ALA A 145 2.03 -18.99 -4.44
N MET A 146 1.91 -17.70 -4.80
CA MET A 146 1.32 -17.32 -6.09
C MET A 146 2.20 -17.69 -7.29
N SER A 147 3.51 -17.87 -7.12
CA SER A 147 4.38 -18.35 -8.20
C SER A 147 4.15 -19.82 -8.55
N ARG A 148 3.59 -20.59 -7.60
CA ARG A 148 3.17 -21.99 -7.81
C ARG A 148 1.77 -22.05 -8.41
N ASP A 149 0.83 -21.30 -7.85
CA ASP A 149 -0.54 -21.21 -8.33
C ASP A 149 -1.15 -19.82 -8.04
N VAL A 150 -1.37 -19.06 -9.08
CA VAL A 150 -1.90 -17.69 -8.97
C VAL A 150 -3.33 -17.64 -8.41
N ARG A 151 -4.10 -18.76 -8.50
CA ARG A 151 -5.46 -18.85 -7.94
C ARG A 151 -5.46 -18.64 -6.41
N VAL A 152 -4.39 -19.00 -5.72
CA VAL A 152 -4.19 -18.71 -4.29
C VAL A 152 -4.33 -17.22 -4.01
N LEU A 153 -3.76 -16.37 -4.86
CA LEU A 153 -3.87 -14.92 -4.71
C LEU A 153 -5.29 -14.43 -4.99
N VAL A 154 -6.01 -15.02 -5.96
CA VAL A 154 -7.40 -14.65 -6.24
C VAL A 154 -8.29 -14.95 -5.02
N VAL A 155 -8.13 -16.12 -4.39
CA VAL A 155 -8.84 -16.46 -3.14
C VAL A 155 -8.47 -15.47 -2.04
N LYS A 156 -7.18 -15.15 -1.86
CA LYS A 156 -6.71 -14.21 -0.83
C LYS A 156 -7.18 -12.77 -1.06
N LEU A 157 -7.29 -12.33 -2.30
CA LEU A 157 -7.86 -11.01 -2.64
C LEU A 157 -9.37 -10.97 -2.32
N SER A 158 -10.10 -12.05 -2.61
CA SER A 158 -11.54 -12.17 -2.28
C SER A 158 -11.79 -12.18 -0.77
N ASP A 159 -10.96 -12.91 -0.01
CA ASP A 159 -10.92 -12.84 1.46
C ASP A 159 -10.67 -11.41 1.96
N ARG A 160 -9.66 -10.73 1.39
CA ARG A 160 -9.33 -9.35 1.77
C ARG A 160 -10.48 -8.38 1.50
N VAL A 161 -11.20 -8.51 0.38
CA VAL A 161 -12.39 -7.69 0.05
C VAL A 161 -13.47 -7.87 1.11
N HIS A 162 -13.85 -9.12 1.42
CA HIS A 162 -14.87 -9.35 2.44
C HIS A 162 -14.45 -8.87 3.83
N ASN A 163 -13.19 -9.09 4.20
CA ASN A 163 -12.64 -8.55 5.45
C ASN A 163 -12.67 -7.02 5.47
N ALA A 164 -12.39 -6.35 4.34
CA ALA A 164 -12.45 -4.90 4.24
C ALA A 164 -13.88 -4.35 4.39
N ARG A 165 -14.89 -5.02 3.82
CA ARG A 165 -16.31 -4.69 3.99
C ARG A 165 -16.76 -4.69 5.46
N THR A 166 -16.06 -5.47 6.30
CA THR A 166 -16.40 -5.68 7.72
C THR A 166 -15.50 -4.93 8.71
N TRP A 167 -14.60 -4.04 8.27
CA TRP A 167 -13.68 -3.27 9.15
C TRP A 167 -14.40 -2.40 10.19
N ARG A 168 -15.65 -2.01 9.95
CA ARG A 168 -16.47 -1.25 10.92
C ARG A 168 -16.64 -1.94 12.27
N TYR A 169 -16.50 -3.27 12.32
CA TYR A 169 -16.59 -4.08 13.54
C TYR A 169 -15.25 -4.34 14.22
N VAL A 170 -14.15 -3.83 13.67
CA VAL A 170 -12.80 -4.01 14.17
C VAL A 170 -12.33 -2.72 14.86
N LYS A 171 -11.43 -2.81 15.86
CA LYS A 171 -10.82 -1.63 16.49
C LYS A 171 -10.19 -0.72 15.42
N SER A 172 -10.44 0.61 15.53
CA SER A 172 -10.01 1.59 14.54
C SER A 172 -8.51 1.51 14.19
N SER A 173 -7.64 1.35 15.18
CA SER A 173 -6.19 1.22 14.95
C SER A 173 -5.83 -0.02 14.12
N SER A 174 -6.50 -1.15 14.37
CA SER A 174 -6.31 -2.39 13.60
C SER A 174 -6.87 -2.25 12.18
N ALA A 175 -8.04 -1.62 12.02
CA ALA A 175 -8.62 -1.35 10.72
C ALA A 175 -7.71 -0.45 9.88
N GLN A 176 -7.14 0.62 10.45
CA GLN A 176 -6.20 1.51 9.77
C GLN A 176 -4.92 0.80 9.34
N LYS A 177 -4.33 -0.07 10.19
CA LYS A 177 -3.16 -0.87 9.82
C LYS A 177 -3.46 -1.76 8.61
N LYS A 178 -4.60 -2.50 8.66
CA LYS A 178 -5.03 -3.37 7.56
C LYS A 178 -5.38 -2.61 6.28
N ALA A 179 -6.01 -1.44 6.40
CA ALA A 179 -6.34 -0.58 5.26
C ALA A 179 -5.08 -0.04 4.57
N ARG A 180 -4.06 0.36 5.34
CA ARG A 180 -2.76 0.79 4.77
C ARG A 180 -2.08 -0.34 4.03
N GLU A 181 -1.98 -1.52 4.64
CA GLU A 181 -1.46 -2.73 3.99
C GLU A 181 -2.22 -3.04 2.68
N THR A 182 -3.53 -2.86 2.69
CA THR A 182 -4.37 -3.10 1.51
C THR A 182 -4.04 -2.13 0.38
N LEU A 183 -3.89 -0.83 0.66
CA LEU A 183 -3.51 0.17 -0.34
C LEU A 183 -2.06 -0.01 -0.83
N ASP A 184 -1.14 -0.40 0.06
CA ASP A 184 0.28 -0.49 -0.26
C ASP A 184 0.64 -1.78 -1.03
N VAL A 185 -0.15 -2.86 -0.88
CA VAL A 185 0.19 -4.18 -1.44
C VAL A 185 -0.96 -4.84 -2.19
N TYR A 186 -2.13 -5.07 -1.56
CA TYR A 186 -3.18 -5.88 -2.17
C TYR A 186 -3.87 -5.19 -3.36
N ALA A 187 -4.17 -3.90 -3.27
CA ALA A 187 -4.78 -3.16 -4.38
C ALA A 187 -3.83 -3.03 -5.58
N PRO A 188 -2.53 -2.72 -5.43
CA PRO A 188 -1.55 -2.79 -6.52
C PRO A 188 -1.39 -4.19 -7.12
N LEU A 189 -1.40 -5.27 -6.32
CA LEU A 189 -1.38 -6.65 -6.81
C LEU A 189 -2.62 -6.97 -7.66
N ALA A 190 -3.81 -6.59 -7.17
CA ALA A 190 -5.06 -6.74 -7.95
C ALA A 190 -4.98 -5.97 -9.28
N ASN A 191 -4.41 -4.76 -9.28
CA ASN A 191 -4.17 -3.98 -10.49
C ASN A 191 -3.22 -4.69 -11.46
N ARG A 192 -2.14 -5.29 -10.97
CA ARG A 192 -1.15 -6.01 -11.78
C ARG A 192 -1.74 -7.26 -12.43
N LEU A 193 -2.65 -7.92 -11.72
CA LEU A 193 -3.42 -9.06 -12.24
C LEU A 193 -4.61 -8.64 -13.13
N GLY A 194 -4.81 -7.34 -13.38
CA GLY A 194 -5.91 -6.82 -14.17
C GLY A 194 -7.29 -6.87 -13.49
N MET A 195 -7.37 -7.24 -12.21
CA MET A 195 -8.61 -7.37 -11.44
C MET A 195 -9.11 -6.00 -10.96
N ASN A 196 -9.53 -5.14 -11.89
CA ASN A 196 -9.87 -3.74 -11.57
C ASN A 196 -11.09 -3.59 -10.67
N ALA A 197 -12.07 -4.49 -10.73
CA ALA A 197 -13.21 -4.48 -9.83
C ALA A 197 -12.77 -4.64 -8.36
N ILE A 198 -11.95 -5.65 -8.08
CA ILE A 198 -11.35 -5.92 -6.75
C ILE A 198 -10.46 -4.74 -6.31
N LYS A 199 -9.58 -4.28 -7.20
CA LYS A 199 -8.71 -3.13 -6.93
C LYS A 199 -9.49 -1.91 -6.48
N THR A 200 -10.50 -1.51 -7.26
CA THR A 200 -11.28 -0.30 -7.01
C THR A 200 -12.02 -0.40 -5.68
N GLU A 201 -12.62 -1.54 -5.37
CA GLU A 201 -13.32 -1.75 -4.11
C GLU A 201 -12.35 -1.72 -2.90
N LEU A 202 -11.19 -2.37 -3.00
CA LEU A 202 -10.16 -2.35 -1.97
C LEU A 202 -9.62 -0.92 -1.72
N GLU A 203 -9.38 -0.16 -2.77
CA GLU A 203 -8.96 1.25 -2.69
C GLU A 203 -10.02 2.12 -2.00
N GLU A 204 -11.29 1.99 -2.39
CA GLU A 204 -12.42 2.76 -1.85
C GLU A 204 -12.63 2.47 -0.35
N LEU A 205 -12.69 1.19 0.03
CA LEU A 205 -12.87 0.78 1.43
C LEU A 205 -11.70 1.22 2.30
N SER A 206 -10.47 1.12 1.79
CA SER A 206 -9.26 1.55 2.50
C SER A 206 -9.21 3.06 2.66
N PHE A 207 -9.56 3.81 1.61
CA PHE A 207 -9.62 5.26 1.63
C PHE A 207 -10.60 5.78 2.68
N LYS A 208 -11.79 5.20 2.74
CA LYS A 208 -12.82 5.52 3.73
C LYS A 208 -12.33 5.33 5.18
N VAL A 209 -11.52 4.31 5.44
CA VAL A 209 -10.99 4.00 6.78
C VAL A 209 -9.79 4.87 7.14
N LEU A 210 -8.90 5.14 6.18
CA LEU A 210 -7.66 5.89 6.43
C LEU A 210 -7.89 7.39 6.49
N TYR A 211 -8.78 7.91 5.63
CA TYR A 211 -9.01 9.35 5.46
C TYR A 211 -10.51 9.69 5.48
N PRO A 212 -11.25 9.34 6.56
CA PRO A 212 -12.70 9.46 6.59
C PRO A 212 -13.20 10.91 6.38
N LYS A 213 -12.47 11.90 6.89
CA LYS A 213 -12.82 13.31 6.72
C LYS A 213 -12.73 13.75 5.26
N ILE A 214 -11.62 13.39 4.57
CA ILE A 214 -11.40 13.71 3.16
C ILE A 214 -12.40 12.96 2.28
N TYR A 215 -12.65 11.69 2.58
CA TYR A 215 -13.65 10.87 1.89
C TYR A 215 -15.03 11.54 1.92
N ASN A 216 -15.52 11.94 3.11
CA ASN A 216 -16.80 12.59 3.27
C ASN A 216 -16.86 13.93 2.54
N GLU A 217 -15.80 14.73 2.55
CA GLU A 217 -15.75 16.00 1.81
C GLU A 217 -15.83 15.78 0.29
N ILE A 218 -15.10 14.82 -0.26
CA ILE A 218 -15.18 14.46 -1.69
C ILE A 218 -16.58 13.98 -2.04
N VAL A 219 -17.22 13.15 -1.19
CA VAL A 219 -18.62 12.70 -1.39
C VAL A 219 -19.56 13.91 -1.47
N VAL A 220 -19.44 14.87 -0.56
CA VAL A 220 -20.28 16.08 -0.55
C VAL A 220 -20.01 16.93 -1.79
N LEU A 221 -18.75 17.13 -2.18
CA LEU A 221 -18.37 17.91 -3.37
C LEU A 221 -18.92 17.27 -4.67
N VAL A 222 -18.85 15.94 -4.78
CA VAL A 222 -19.39 15.20 -5.93
C VAL A 222 -20.92 15.28 -5.94
N ALA A 223 -21.58 15.12 -4.77
CA ALA A 223 -23.03 15.20 -4.65
C ALA A 223 -23.59 16.56 -5.03
N ARG A 224 -22.92 17.67 -4.65
CA ARG A 224 -23.32 19.03 -5.05
C ARG A 224 -23.39 19.24 -6.56
N ARG A 225 -22.63 18.48 -7.35
CA ARG A 225 -22.62 18.55 -8.82
C ARG A 225 -23.48 17.47 -9.49
N ALA A 226 -24.10 16.57 -8.72
CA ALA A 226 -24.79 15.38 -9.25
C ALA A 226 -25.90 15.74 -10.24
N GLY A 227 -26.79 16.66 -9.90
CA GLY A 227 -27.93 17.02 -10.77
C GLY A 227 -27.51 17.55 -12.14
N GLN A 228 -26.55 18.47 -12.18
CA GLN A 228 -26.03 19.01 -13.46
C GLN A 228 -25.25 17.96 -14.25
N ARG A 229 -24.52 17.10 -13.55
CA ARG A 229 -23.74 15.99 -14.13
C ARG A 229 -24.66 14.96 -14.79
N ASP A 230 -25.75 14.57 -14.12
CA ASP A 230 -26.64 13.50 -14.59
C ASP A 230 -27.43 13.94 -15.84
N VAL A 231 -27.88 15.20 -15.89
CA VAL A 231 -28.49 15.79 -17.10
C VAL A 231 -27.48 15.83 -18.25
N TYR A 232 -26.24 16.29 -17.97
CA TYR A 232 -25.18 16.38 -18.97
C TYR A 232 -24.80 14.98 -19.52
N LEU A 233 -24.70 13.98 -18.62
CA LEU A 233 -24.43 12.61 -19.00
C LEU A 233 -25.54 12.04 -19.88
N ALA A 234 -26.81 12.22 -19.50
CA ALA A 234 -27.94 11.74 -20.27
C ALA A 234 -27.95 12.30 -21.69
N GLN A 235 -27.62 13.60 -21.85
CA GLN A 235 -27.48 14.22 -23.16
C GLN A 235 -26.38 13.54 -23.99
N ILE A 236 -25.18 13.36 -23.44
CA ILE A 236 -24.05 12.72 -24.14
C ILE A 236 -24.38 11.30 -24.56
N LEU A 237 -24.99 10.52 -23.65
CA LEU A 237 -25.40 9.14 -23.95
C LEU A 237 -26.41 9.08 -25.11
N ALA A 238 -27.39 9.99 -25.15
CA ALA A 238 -28.36 10.07 -26.21
C ALA A 238 -27.69 10.41 -27.56
N GLU A 239 -26.81 11.43 -27.60
CA GLU A 239 -26.11 11.85 -28.81
C GLU A 239 -25.17 10.75 -29.34
N ILE A 240 -24.46 10.01 -28.47
CA ILE A 240 -23.61 8.88 -28.88
C ILE A 240 -24.46 7.73 -29.44
N ASN A 241 -25.57 7.37 -28.80
CA ASN A 241 -26.42 6.30 -29.28
C ASN A 241 -27.00 6.63 -30.66
N GLU A 242 -27.47 7.87 -30.88
CA GLU A 242 -27.94 8.36 -32.16
C GLU A 242 -26.90 8.17 -33.28
N ASP A 243 -25.64 8.55 -33.05
CA ASP A 243 -24.57 8.41 -34.03
C ASP A 243 -24.20 6.95 -34.33
N LEU A 244 -24.18 6.10 -33.31
CA LEU A 244 -23.85 4.69 -33.44
C LEU A 244 -24.97 3.94 -34.18
N ASP A 245 -26.24 4.25 -33.88
CA ASP A 245 -27.39 3.70 -34.57
C ASP A 245 -27.43 4.12 -36.06
N ALA A 246 -27.12 5.39 -36.37
CA ALA A 246 -27.03 5.89 -37.72
C ALA A 246 -25.94 5.18 -38.56
N GLN A 247 -24.89 4.69 -37.91
CA GLN A 247 -23.82 3.91 -38.54
C GLN A 247 -24.02 2.39 -38.44
N HIS A 248 -25.18 1.93 -37.93
CA HIS A 248 -25.51 0.52 -37.71
C HIS A 248 -24.50 -0.22 -36.80
N ILE A 249 -23.91 0.46 -35.84
CA ILE A 249 -22.99 -0.11 -34.85
C ILE A 249 -23.79 -0.51 -33.61
N LYS A 250 -23.88 -1.81 -33.33
CA LYS A 250 -24.46 -2.31 -32.10
C LYS A 250 -23.53 -2.00 -30.91
N ALA A 251 -23.99 -1.19 -30.01
CA ALA A 251 -23.19 -0.79 -28.84
C ALA A 251 -24.00 -0.72 -27.57
N TYR A 252 -23.36 -1.01 -26.44
CA TYR A 252 -23.88 -0.72 -25.11
C TYR A 252 -23.15 0.50 -24.55
N VAL A 253 -23.86 1.62 -24.45
CA VAL A 253 -23.30 2.90 -24.01
C VAL A 253 -23.73 3.18 -22.60
N THR A 254 -22.79 3.40 -21.69
CA THR A 254 -23.05 3.64 -20.26
C THR A 254 -22.16 4.73 -19.70
N GLY A 255 -22.70 5.49 -18.73
CA GLY A 255 -21.90 6.42 -17.94
C GLY A 255 -21.15 5.69 -16.81
N ARG A 256 -19.92 6.07 -16.58
CA ARG A 256 -19.11 5.55 -15.50
C ARG A 256 -18.76 6.69 -14.54
N PRO A 257 -19.33 6.73 -13.34
CA PRO A 257 -18.86 7.63 -12.29
C PRO A 257 -17.41 7.26 -11.92
N LYS A 258 -16.60 8.25 -11.63
CA LYS A 258 -15.23 8.05 -11.19
C LYS A 258 -15.24 7.72 -9.70
N ASP A 259 -14.45 6.73 -9.30
CA ASP A 259 -14.29 6.34 -7.90
C ASP A 259 -13.65 7.50 -7.08
N TYR A 260 -14.04 7.61 -5.81
CA TYR A 260 -13.61 8.72 -4.95
C TYR A 260 -12.11 8.70 -4.65
N PHE A 261 -11.49 7.51 -4.60
CA PHE A 261 -10.05 7.39 -4.41
C PHE A 261 -9.27 7.93 -5.62
N SER A 262 -9.73 7.67 -6.84
CA SER A 262 -9.14 8.25 -8.06
C SER A 262 -9.29 9.77 -8.10
N ILE A 263 -10.40 10.34 -7.60
CA ILE A 263 -10.57 11.78 -7.45
C ILE A 263 -9.53 12.32 -6.46
N TYR A 264 -9.42 11.70 -5.29
CA TYR A 264 -8.43 12.04 -4.27
C TYR A 264 -7.00 12.02 -4.81
N GLN A 265 -6.61 10.96 -5.53
CA GLN A 265 -5.29 10.86 -6.14
C GLN A 265 -5.02 11.99 -7.16
N LYS A 266 -6.00 12.37 -7.97
CA LYS A 266 -5.86 13.51 -8.91
C LYS A 266 -5.67 14.83 -8.17
N MET A 267 -6.41 15.06 -7.09
CA MET A 267 -6.26 16.24 -6.27
C MET A 267 -4.88 16.31 -5.60
N ILE A 268 -4.41 15.19 -5.05
CA ILE A 268 -3.15 15.13 -4.29
C ILE A 268 -1.93 15.05 -5.22
N VAL A 269 -1.88 14.05 -6.12
CA VAL A 269 -0.68 13.76 -6.93
C VAL A 269 -0.49 14.82 -8.03
N ARG A 270 -1.59 15.32 -8.61
CA ARG A 270 -1.55 16.28 -9.71
C ARG A 270 -1.79 17.73 -9.30
N GLY A 271 -2.08 17.97 -8.04
CA GLY A 271 -2.30 19.33 -7.50
C GLY A 271 -3.50 20.05 -8.10
N HIS A 272 -4.47 19.34 -8.68
CA HIS A 272 -5.66 19.96 -9.26
C HIS A 272 -6.66 20.33 -8.17
N ASP A 273 -7.14 21.56 -8.18
CA ASP A 273 -8.35 21.91 -7.42
C ASP A 273 -9.53 21.08 -7.92
N PHE A 274 -10.42 20.69 -7.02
CA PHE A 274 -11.65 19.94 -7.38
C PHE A 274 -12.47 20.70 -8.45
N ALA A 275 -12.42 22.05 -8.45
CA ALA A 275 -13.04 22.89 -9.46
C ALA A 275 -12.56 22.60 -10.89
N ASN A 276 -11.31 22.19 -11.04
CA ASN A 276 -10.66 21.89 -12.32
C ASN A 276 -10.71 20.41 -12.72
N ILE A 277 -11.42 19.56 -11.95
CA ILE A 277 -11.68 18.17 -12.30
C ILE A 277 -12.96 18.09 -13.15
N TYR A 278 -12.81 18.23 -14.46
CA TYR A 278 -13.92 18.19 -15.42
C TYR A 278 -14.34 16.76 -15.78
N ASP A 279 -13.47 15.76 -15.58
CA ASP A 279 -13.68 14.35 -15.92
C ASP A 279 -14.25 13.49 -14.76
N LEU A 280 -15.20 14.05 -14.04
CA LEU A 280 -15.91 13.31 -12.95
C LEU A 280 -16.75 12.17 -13.48
N VAL A 281 -17.11 12.19 -14.77
CA VAL A 281 -17.86 11.15 -15.45
C VAL A 281 -17.13 10.78 -16.73
N GLY A 282 -16.89 9.49 -16.91
CA GLY A 282 -16.48 8.93 -18.19
C GLY A 282 -17.68 8.26 -18.89
N VAL A 283 -17.61 8.13 -20.19
CA VAL A 283 -18.54 7.31 -20.97
C VAL A 283 -17.82 6.03 -21.40
N ARG A 284 -18.53 4.92 -21.34
CA ARG A 284 -18.05 3.63 -21.81
C ARG A 284 -18.93 3.15 -22.95
N ILE A 285 -18.30 2.80 -24.07
CA ILE A 285 -18.93 2.21 -25.24
C ILE A 285 -18.41 0.78 -25.37
N ILE A 286 -19.31 -0.20 -25.30
CA ILE A 286 -18.98 -1.61 -25.46
C ILE A 286 -19.60 -2.10 -26.75
N VAL A 287 -18.79 -2.68 -27.62
CA VAL A 287 -19.17 -3.17 -28.96
C VAL A 287 -18.79 -4.65 -29.13
N ASP A 288 -19.23 -5.28 -30.24
CA ASP A 288 -19.01 -6.69 -30.47
C ASP A 288 -17.60 -6.99 -31.03
N THR A 289 -17.07 -6.12 -31.91
CA THR A 289 -15.81 -6.40 -32.64
C THR A 289 -14.79 -5.28 -32.50
N ILE A 290 -13.50 -5.59 -32.70
CA ILE A 290 -12.41 -4.60 -32.71
C ILE A 290 -12.66 -3.56 -33.82
N ARG A 291 -13.18 -3.99 -34.99
CA ARG A 291 -13.54 -3.10 -36.09
C ARG A 291 -14.56 -2.05 -35.63
N ASP A 292 -15.57 -2.47 -34.87
CA ASP A 292 -16.60 -1.57 -34.35
C ASP A 292 -16.04 -0.61 -33.29
N CYS A 293 -14.99 -1.00 -32.57
CA CYS A 293 -14.29 -0.07 -31.67
C CYS A 293 -13.72 1.16 -32.41
N TYR A 294 -13.04 0.92 -33.53
CA TYR A 294 -12.49 2.00 -34.36
C TYR A 294 -13.56 2.76 -35.13
N ALA A 295 -14.63 2.11 -35.53
CA ALA A 295 -15.78 2.76 -36.17
C ALA A 295 -16.49 3.71 -35.15
N ALA A 296 -16.73 3.24 -33.92
CA ALA A 296 -17.30 4.05 -32.87
C ALA A 296 -16.39 5.25 -32.49
N LEU A 297 -15.06 5.07 -32.49
CA LEU A 297 -14.12 6.17 -32.33
C LEU A 297 -14.28 7.22 -33.44
N GLY A 298 -14.42 6.77 -34.69
CA GLY A 298 -14.65 7.64 -35.86
C GLY A 298 -15.94 8.44 -35.71
N ALA A 299 -17.04 7.81 -35.29
CA ALA A 299 -18.32 8.48 -35.03
C ALA A 299 -18.21 9.55 -33.98
N VAL A 300 -17.58 9.24 -32.84
CA VAL A 300 -17.35 10.17 -31.74
C VAL A 300 -16.49 11.37 -32.15
N HIS A 301 -15.41 11.13 -32.90
CA HIS A 301 -14.52 12.20 -33.37
C HIS A 301 -15.13 13.03 -34.51
N ALA A 302 -16.08 12.49 -35.26
CA ALA A 302 -16.85 13.23 -36.27
C ALA A 302 -17.82 14.23 -35.60
N ARG A 303 -18.41 13.88 -34.46
CA ARG A 303 -19.31 14.77 -33.70
C ARG A 303 -18.55 15.78 -32.85
N TRP A 304 -17.51 15.38 -32.14
CA TRP A 304 -16.77 16.22 -31.18
C TRP A 304 -15.28 16.23 -31.44
N SER A 305 -14.67 17.39 -31.37
CA SER A 305 -13.23 17.56 -31.55
C SER A 305 -12.45 16.87 -30.44
N PRO A 306 -11.49 15.98 -30.74
CA PRO A 306 -10.64 15.37 -29.74
C PRO A 306 -9.65 16.37 -29.12
N VAL A 307 -9.37 16.25 -27.83
CA VAL A 307 -8.36 17.03 -27.13
C VAL A 307 -6.97 16.50 -27.51
N PRO A 308 -6.05 17.33 -28.07
CA PRO A 308 -4.73 16.90 -28.48
C PRO A 308 -3.95 16.21 -27.34
N GLY A 309 -3.24 15.11 -27.66
CA GLY A 309 -2.44 14.35 -26.69
C GLY A 309 -3.23 13.54 -25.65
N ARG A 310 -4.57 13.51 -25.74
CA ARG A 310 -5.44 12.74 -24.85
C ARG A 310 -5.98 11.45 -25.45
N PHE A 311 -5.60 11.12 -26.66
CA PHE A 311 -5.93 9.83 -27.27
C PHE A 311 -4.89 8.77 -26.90
N LYS A 312 -5.36 7.56 -26.56
CA LYS A 312 -4.51 6.40 -26.25
C LYS A 312 -5.14 5.14 -26.81
N ASP A 313 -4.39 4.43 -27.61
CA ASP A 313 -4.79 3.15 -28.19
C ASP A 313 -4.15 1.99 -27.42
N TYR A 314 -4.92 1.46 -26.48
CA TYR A 314 -4.52 0.26 -25.74
C TYR A 314 -5.04 -1.04 -26.37
N ILE A 315 -5.72 -0.97 -27.53
CA ILE A 315 -6.03 -2.16 -28.33
C ILE A 315 -4.81 -2.57 -29.13
N ALA A 316 -4.19 -1.61 -29.83
CA ALA A 316 -2.96 -1.84 -30.58
C ALA A 316 -1.75 -2.08 -29.67
N MET A 317 -1.71 -1.43 -28.50
CA MET A 317 -0.64 -1.53 -27.50
C MET A 317 -1.21 -1.85 -26.11
N PRO A 318 -1.52 -3.12 -25.80
CA PRO A 318 -2.07 -3.52 -24.52
C PRO A 318 -1.14 -3.17 -23.36
N LYS A 319 -1.72 -2.83 -22.20
CA LYS A 319 -0.94 -2.71 -20.98
C LYS A 319 -0.47 -4.07 -20.49
N LEU A 320 0.57 -4.10 -19.64
CA LEU A 320 1.10 -5.35 -19.05
C LEU A 320 0.06 -6.17 -18.28
N ASN A 321 -0.94 -5.53 -17.71
CA ASN A 321 -2.07 -6.20 -17.05
C ASN A 321 -3.18 -6.60 -18.03
N MET A 322 -2.86 -6.75 -19.32
CA MET A 322 -3.74 -7.17 -20.43
C MET A 322 -4.93 -6.22 -20.67
N TYR A 323 -4.89 -5.01 -20.10
CA TYR A 323 -5.92 -4.02 -20.32
C TYR A 323 -5.90 -3.51 -21.75
N GLN A 324 -7.04 -3.64 -22.44
CA GLN A 324 -7.27 -3.18 -23.81
C GLN A 324 -8.49 -2.26 -23.86
N SER A 325 -8.37 -1.10 -24.47
CA SER A 325 -9.44 -0.14 -24.73
C SER A 325 -8.91 1.02 -25.57
N LEU A 326 -9.72 1.66 -26.38
CA LEU A 326 -9.43 3.00 -26.89
C LEU A 326 -9.86 4.02 -25.83
N HIS A 327 -9.02 4.98 -25.55
CA HIS A 327 -9.32 6.11 -24.69
C HIS A 327 -9.21 7.39 -25.47
N THR A 328 -10.25 8.18 -25.48
CA THR A 328 -10.22 9.53 -26.05
C THR A 328 -10.88 10.51 -25.10
N THR A 329 -10.42 11.76 -25.13
CA THR A 329 -11.09 12.89 -24.46
C THR A 329 -11.54 13.85 -25.56
N VAL A 330 -12.83 14.14 -25.60
CA VAL A 330 -13.43 15.04 -26.59
C VAL A 330 -14.01 16.28 -25.91
N VAL A 331 -14.14 17.37 -26.68
CA VAL A 331 -14.84 18.59 -26.22
C VAL A 331 -16.32 18.41 -26.53
N GLY A 332 -17.08 17.95 -25.51
CA GLY A 332 -18.51 17.68 -25.62
C GLY A 332 -19.41 18.92 -25.54
N PRO A 333 -20.72 18.72 -25.36
CA PRO A 333 -21.69 19.80 -25.26
C PRO A 333 -21.31 20.84 -24.21
N GLY A 334 -21.50 22.14 -24.52
CA GLY A 334 -21.14 23.24 -23.64
C GLY A 334 -19.63 23.43 -23.42
N GLY A 335 -18.77 22.88 -24.28
CA GLY A 335 -17.32 23.04 -24.24
C GLY A 335 -16.63 22.25 -23.11
N LYS A 336 -17.31 21.29 -22.48
CA LYS A 336 -16.76 20.48 -21.38
C LYS A 336 -16.06 19.23 -21.89
N PRO A 337 -14.85 18.89 -21.39
CA PRO A 337 -14.16 17.68 -21.79
C PRO A 337 -14.86 16.43 -21.23
N VAL A 338 -14.99 15.40 -22.08
CA VAL A 338 -15.58 14.08 -21.76
C VAL A 338 -14.58 13.00 -22.10
N GLU A 339 -14.27 12.13 -21.12
CA GLU A 339 -13.45 10.93 -21.34
C GLU A 339 -14.34 9.79 -21.86
N ILE A 340 -13.98 9.22 -23.00
CA ILE A 340 -14.71 8.10 -23.62
C ILE A 340 -13.78 6.91 -23.73
N GLN A 341 -14.25 5.75 -23.26
CA GLN A 341 -13.58 4.46 -23.31
C GLN A 341 -14.35 3.53 -24.23
N ILE A 342 -13.70 2.99 -25.26
CA ILE A 342 -14.31 2.11 -26.25
C ILE A 342 -13.59 0.77 -26.23
N ARG A 343 -14.34 -0.33 -26.10
CA ARG A 343 -13.79 -1.69 -26.03
C ARG A 343 -14.82 -2.75 -26.39
N THR A 344 -14.39 -3.96 -26.71
CA THR A 344 -15.29 -5.09 -26.92
C THR A 344 -15.77 -5.70 -25.59
N TRP A 345 -16.79 -6.56 -25.64
CA TRP A 345 -17.26 -7.31 -24.46
C TRP A 345 -16.16 -8.18 -23.85
N ASP A 346 -15.31 -8.80 -24.67
CA ASP A 346 -14.18 -9.59 -24.16
C ASP A 346 -13.12 -8.73 -23.47
N MET A 347 -12.77 -7.59 -24.06
CA MET A 347 -11.87 -6.61 -23.43
C MET A 347 -12.48 -6.06 -22.14
N HIS A 348 -13.80 -5.90 -22.11
CA HIS A 348 -14.51 -5.45 -20.91
C HIS A 348 -14.36 -6.46 -19.78
N ARG A 349 -14.65 -7.73 -20.04
CA ARG A 349 -14.49 -8.79 -19.04
C ARG A 349 -13.05 -8.91 -18.55
N ARG A 350 -12.07 -8.90 -19.46
CA ARG A 350 -10.64 -8.93 -19.10
C ARG A 350 -10.24 -7.70 -18.28
N ALA A 351 -10.75 -6.53 -18.60
CA ALA A 351 -10.45 -5.31 -17.87
C ALA A 351 -11.07 -5.26 -16.47
N GLU A 352 -12.20 -5.90 -16.22
CA GLU A 352 -12.85 -5.93 -14.89
C GLU A 352 -12.33 -7.08 -14.02
N PHE A 353 -12.16 -8.28 -14.59
CA PHE A 353 -11.85 -9.50 -13.86
C PHE A 353 -10.40 -9.99 -14.02
N GLY A 354 -9.64 -9.43 -14.99
CA GLY A 354 -8.23 -9.72 -15.19
C GLY A 354 -7.96 -11.21 -15.42
N ILE A 355 -6.99 -11.73 -14.66
CA ILE A 355 -6.56 -13.12 -14.77
C ILE A 355 -7.69 -14.12 -14.46
N ALA A 356 -8.68 -13.76 -13.65
CA ALA A 356 -9.84 -14.61 -13.38
C ALA A 356 -10.67 -14.90 -14.64
N ALA A 357 -10.79 -13.94 -15.56
CA ALA A 357 -11.49 -14.14 -16.82
C ALA A 357 -10.82 -15.16 -17.75
N HIS A 358 -9.51 -15.39 -17.59
CA HIS A 358 -8.73 -16.32 -18.43
C HIS A 358 -8.88 -17.79 -18.05
N TRP A 359 -9.11 -18.08 -16.77
CA TRP A 359 -9.24 -19.47 -16.31
C TRP A 359 -10.47 -20.18 -16.91
N LYS A 360 -11.51 -19.43 -17.24
CA LYS A 360 -12.68 -19.94 -17.96
C LYS A 360 -12.33 -20.63 -19.29
N TYR A 361 -11.32 -20.16 -20.02
CA TYR A 361 -10.90 -20.72 -21.31
C TYR A 361 -10.03 -21.98 -21.18
N LYS A 362 -9.23 -22.09 -20.10
CA LYS A 362 -8.33 -23.24 -19.87
C LYS A 362 -9.05 -24.44 -19.26
N GLU A 363 -10.07 -24.23 -18.44
CA GLU A 363 -10.85 -25.32 -17.86
C GLU A 363 -11.74 -26.01 -18.90
N ASN A 364 -12.24 -25.29 -19.90
CA ASN A 364 -13.03 -25.82 -21.02
C ASN A 364 -12.21 -26.54 -22.11
N GLY A 365 -10.88 -26.45 -22.08
CA GLY A 365 -9.99 -27.04 -23.06
C GLY A 365 -8.82 -27.79 -22.46
N GLN A 366 -9.01 -29.03 -22.00
CA GLN A 366 -8.03 -29.97 -21.46
C GLN A 366 -7.91 -30.02 -19.94
N ALA A 367 -8.58 -31.01 -19.34
CA ALA A 367 -8.20 -31.60 -18.08
C ALA A 367 -6.75 -32.12 -18.14
N GLY A 368 -5.89 -31.57 -17.26
CA GLY A 368 -4.67 -32.22 -16.84
C GLY A 368 -3.40 -32.02 -17.64
N ARG A 369 -2.88 -30.80 -17.71
CA ARG A 369 -1.43 -30.59 -17.87
C ARG A 369 -0.94 -29.61 -16.81
N ALA A 370 -0.16 -30.14 -15.88
CA ALA A 370 0.64 -29.37 -14.96
C ALA A 370 1.52 -28.39 -15.74
N LEU A 371 1.77 -27.19 -15.18
CA LEU A 371 2.65 -26.14 -15.72
C LEU A 371 4.11 -26.66 -15.79
N SER A 372 4.39 -27.49 -16.80
CA SER A 372 5.74 -27.75 -17.28
C SER A 372 6.02 -26.81 -18.42
N ALA A 373 7.27 -26.33 -18.52
CA ALA A 373 7.70 -25.40 -19.55
C ALA A 373 7.28 -25.85 -20.96
N PRO A 374 6.86 -24.91 -21.86
CA PRO A 374 6.42 -25.26 -23.21
C PRO A 374 7.56 -25.89 -24.01
N ASP A 375 7.30 -27.05 -24.58
CA ASP A 375 8.21 -27.74 -25.49
C ASP A 375 8.23 -26.98 -26.83
N LYS A 376 9.41 -26.86 -27.42
CA LYS A 376 9.72 -26.04 -28.62
C LYS A 376 9.07 -26.51 -29.93
N SER A 377 8.18 -27.52 -29.90
CA SER A 377 7.62 -28.16 -31.09
C SER A 377 6.25 -27.64 -31.54
N ASP A 378 5.54 -26.79 -30.77
CA ASP A 378 4.16 -26.36 -31.08
C ASP A 378 4.02 -25.01 -31.83
N LEU A 379 5.10 -24.46 -32.34
CA LEU A 379 5.13 -23.18 -33.07
C LEU A 379 4.69 -23.34 -34.52
N LYS A 380 3.44 -23.72 -34.76
CA LYS A 380 2.80 -23.51 -36.10
C LYS A 380 1.27 -23.59 -35.99
N ARG A 381 0.60 -22.46 -35.70
CA ARG A 381 -0.73 -22.10 -36.25
C ARG A 381 -1.01 -20.63 -35.99
N GLY A 382 -1.24 -19.86 -37.05
CA GLY A 382 -1.39 -18.42 -36.98
C GLY A 382 -2.74 -17.97 -36.46
N SER A 383 -2.75 -16.75 -35.99
CA SER A 383 -3.80 -15.79 -35.63
C SER A 383 -4.01 -15.43 -34.13
N ASP A 384 -3.39 -16.13 -33.15
CA ASP A 384 -3.52 -15.76 -31.71
C ASP A 384 -2.19 -15.35 -31.03
N ASP A 385 -1.12 -15.12 -31.82
CA ASP A 385 0.26 -14.91 -31.32
C ASP A 385 0.40 -13.73 -30.30
N ASN A 386 -0.43 -12.69 -30.40
CA ASN A 386 -0.35 -11.55 -29.47
C ASN A 386 -0.99 -11.84 -28.10
N GLN A 387 -1.87 -12.83 -27.98
CA GLN A 387 -2.54 -13.19 -26.71
C GLN A 387 -1.65 -14.11 -25.86
N GLU A 388 -1.01 -15.11 -26.46
CA GLU A 388 -0.09 -16.02 -25.76
C GLU A 388 1.17 -15.32 -25.23
N LEU A 389 1.67 -14.29 -25.94
CA LEU A 389 2.84 -13.51 -25.52
C LEU A 389 2.55 -12.69 -24.23
N SER A 390 1.33 -12.16 -24.09
CA SER A 390 0.95 -11.35 -22.92
C SER A 390 0.74 -12.18 -21.65
N GLU A 391 0.22 -13.40 -21.77
CA GLU A 391 0.07 -14.34 -20.63
C GLU A 391 1.42 -14.81 -20.11
N ALA A 392 2.32 -15.16 -21.04
CA ALA A 392 3.68 -15.57 -20.70
C ALA A 392 4.43 -14.45 -19.95
N ASP A 393 4.17 -13.18 -20.23
CA ASP A 393 4.83 -12.06 -19.57
C ASP A 393 4.30 -11.81 -18.14
N ASN A 394 3.01 -12.02 -17.86
CA ASN A 394 2.46 -11.97 -16.50
C ASN A 394 2.97 -13.12 -15.62
N LEU A 395 3.02 -14.34 -16.17
CA LEU A 395 3.61 -15.48 -15.47
C LEU A 395 5.11 -15.29 -15.22
N LYS A 396 5.84 -14.71 -16.18
CA LYS A 396 7.26 -14.36 -16.00
C LYS A 396 7.48 -13.35 -14.89
N TRP A 397 6.60 -12.34 -14.76
CA TRP A 397 6.70 -11.37 -13.65
C TRP A 397 6.53 -12.06 -12.28
N ILE A 398 5.55 -12.96 -12.15
CA ILE A 398 5.36 -13.73 -10.91
C ILE A 398 6.57 -14.61 -10.62
N GLN A 399 7.15 -15.26 -11.63
CA GLN A 399 8.38 -16.04 -11.50
C GLN A 399 9.57 -15.15 -11.10
N GLN A 400 9.72 -13.98 -11.71
CA GLN A 400 10.76 -13.01 -11.34
C GLN A 400 10.63 -12.55 -9.87
N LEU A 401 9.41 -12.37 -9.38
CA LEU A 401 9.18 -12.06 -7.96
C LEU A 401 9.59 -13.23 -7.06
N ALA A 402 9.33 -14.46 -7.48
CA ALA A 402 9.73 -15.65 -6.71
C ALA A 402 11.25 -15.82 -6.69
N ASP A 403 11.91 -15.62 -7.83
CA ASP A 403 13.38 -15.64 -7.91
C ASP A 403 13.98 -14.55 -7.02
N TRP A 404 13.41 -13.36 -7.05
CA TRP A 404 13.83 -12.24 -6.21
C TRP A 404 13.63 -12.51 -4.72
N THR A 405 12.56 -13.24 -4.35
CA THR A 405 12.31 -13.68 -2.97
C THR A 405 13.44 -14.59 -2.46
N SER A 406 14.00 -15.43 -3.33
CA SER A 406 15.13 -16.31 -2.99
C SER A 406 16.46 -15.56 -2.92
N GLU A 407 16.61 -14.46 -3.69
CA GLU A 407 17.83 -13.65 -3.74
C GLU A 407 17.93 -12.61 -2.62
N THR A 408 16.80 -12.23 -1.97
CA THR A 408 16.76 -11.19 -0.92
C THR A 408 16.41 -11.84 0.43
N PRO A 409 17.39 -12.09 1.32
CA PRO A 409 17.13 -12.72 2.61
C PRO A 409 16.31 -11.84 3.57
N ASP A 410 16.47 -10.51 3.52
CA ASP A 410 15.75 -9.59 4.39
C ASP A 410 14.33 -9.31 3.84
N SER A 411 13.33 -9.75 4.59
CA SER A 411 11.92 -9.59 4.25
C SER A 411 11.47 -8.12 4.22
N ASN A 412 12.08 -7.23 5.00
CA ASN A 412 11.74 -5.80 5.01
C ASN A 412 12.30 -5.08 3.77
N GLU A 413 13.52 -5.42 3.35
CA GLU A 413 14.11 -4.91 2.11
C GLU A 413 13.30 -5.39 0.90
N PHE A 414 12.91 -6.67 0.89
CA PHE A 414 12.01 -7.24 -0.13
C PHE A 414 10.68 -6.47 -0.19
N LEU A 415 10.03 -6.24 0.95
CA LEU A 415 8.75 -5.51 1.00
C LEU A 415 8.89 -4.07 0.53
N GLY A 416 9.96 -3.37 0.93
CA GLY A 416 10.24 -2.01 0.48
C GLY A 416 10.36 -1.92 -1.03
N SER A 417 11.16 -2.80 -1.61
CA SER A 417 11.38 -2.86 -3.05
C SER A 417 10.14 -3.32 -3.83
N LEU A 418 9.34 -4.24 -3.27
CA LEU A 418 8.06 -4.67 -3.86
C LEU A 418 7.06 -3.51 -3.91
N LYS A 419 6.97 -2.69 -2.85
CA LYS A 419 6.10 -1.50 -2.84
C LYS A 419 6.55 -0.45 -3.87
N GLU A 420 7.85 -0.26 -4.05
CA GLU A 420 8.38 0.62 -5.10
C GLU A 420 8.01 0.11 -6.50
N ASP A 421 8.15 -1.21 -6.76
CA ASP A 421 7.82 -1.82 -8.06
C ASP A 421 6.31 -1.77 -8.37
N LEU A 422 5.48 -2.05 -7.38
CA LEU A 422 4.01 -2.05 -7.53
C LEU A 422 3.41 -0.64 -7.66
N GLY A 423 4.03 0.38 -7.06
CA GLY A 423 3.53 1.77 -7.02
C GLY A 423 4.06 2.68 -8.13
N ALA A 424 5.07 2.26 -8.89
CA ALA A 424 5.69 3.08 -9.91
C ALA A 424 4.77 3.27 -11.14
N ALA A 425 4.65 4.52 -11.62
CA ALA A 425 4.15 4.78 -12.96
C ALA A 425 5.12 4.13 -13.97
N GLU A 426 4.61 3.62 -15.09
CA GLU A 426 5.41 2.88 -16.07
C GLU A 426 5.68 3.70 -17.34
N VAL A 427 6.83 3.47 -17.94
CA VAL A 427 7.22 3.93 -19.28
C VAL A 427 7.50 2.71 -20.18
N TYR A 428 6.97 2.73 -21.39
CA TYR A 428 7.11 1.65 -22.37
C TYR A 428 8.10 2.05 -23.45
N VAL A 429 9.18 1.29 -23.56
CA VAL A 429 10.26 1.53 -24.55
C VAL A 429 10.45 0.31 -25.44
N PHE A 430 11.05 0.50 -26.60
CA PHE A 430 11.26 -0.56 -27.58
C PHE A 430 12.74 -0.99 -27.63
N THR A 431 12.97 -2.29 -27.81
CA THR A 431 14.25 -2.76 -28.29
C THR A 431 14.39 -2.48 -29.78
N PRO A 432 15.61 -2.48 -30.37
CA PRO A 432 15.79 -2.32 -31.83
C PRO A 432 15.05 -3.38 -32.68
N LYS A 433 14.68 -4.50 -32.07
CA LYS A 433 13.89 -5.57 -32.69
C LYS A 433 12.37 -5.37 -32.54
N GLY A 434 11.92 -4.22 -32.01
CA GLY A 434 10.51 -3.90 -31.82
C GLY A 434 9.86 -4.54 -30.58
N LYS A 435 10.62 -5.25 -29.72
CA LYS A 435 10.05 -5.82 -28.49
C LYS A 435 9.83 -4.72 -27.45
N ILE A 436 8.65 -4.68 -26.83
CA ILE A 436 8.29 -3.71 -25.78
C ILE A 436 8.92 -4.15 -24.45
N VAL A 437 9.50 -3.19 -23.74
CA VAL A 437 10.04 -3.34 -22.38
C VAL A 437 9.37 -2.29 -21.50
N SER A 438 8.70 -2.72 -20.42
CA SER A 438 8.16 -1.83 -19.41
C SER A 438 9.19 -1.52 -18.35
N LEU A 439 9.27 -0.25 -17.96
CA LEU A 439 10.20 0.26 -16.97
C LEU A 439 9.45 1.23 -16.02
N PRO A 440 9.95 1.46 -14.81
CA PRO A 440 9.42 2.52 -13.94
C PRO A 440 9.53 3.90 -14.62
N ALA A 441 8.62 4.82 -14.29
CA ALA A 441 8.72 6.19 -14.78
C ALA A 441 10.05 6.85 -14.37
N ASN A 442 10.62 7.64 -15.28
CA ASN A 442 11.95 8.21 -15.17
C ASN A 442 13.09 7.18 -15.17
N ALA A 443 12.85 5.96 -15.63
CA ALA A 443 13.90 4.97 -15.85
C ALA A 443 14.94 5.46 -16.87
N THR A 444 16.12 4.88 -16.78
CA THR A 444 17.29 5.24 -17.59
C THR A 444 17.69 4.09 -18.50
N PRO A 445 18.60 4.29 -19.48
CA PRO A 445 19.15 3.22 -20.28
C PRO A 445 19.82 2.09 -19.49
N VAL A 446 20.32 2.38 -18.28
CA VAL A 446 20.86 1.35 -17.36
C VAL A 446 19.72 0.48 -16.84
N ASP A 447 18.58 1.07 -16.43
CA ASP A 447 17.39 0.31 -16.02
C ASP A 447 16.92 -0.61 -17.14
N PHE A 448 16.89 -0.09 -18.39
CA PHE A 448 16.55 -0.87 -19.57
C PHE A 448 17.51 -2.05 -19.79
N ALA A 449 18.82 -1.82 -19.65
CA ALA A 449 19.83 -2.86 -19.82
C ALA A 449 19.63 -4.03 -18.85
N TYR A 450 19.37 -3.73 -17.55
CA TYR A 450 19.07 -4.74 -16.53
C TYR A 450 17.68 -5.38 -16.72
N ALA A 451 16.74 -4.67 -17.30
CA ALA A 451 15.43 -5.25 -17.63
C ALA A 451 15.55 -6.32 -18.73
N VAL A 452 16.41 -6.08 -19.73
CA VAL A 452 16.68 -7.03 -20.81
C VAL A 452 17.42 -8.28 -20.30
N HIS A 453 18.59 -8.09 -19.68
CA HIS A 453 19.37 -9.17 -19.07
C HIS A 453 20.42 -8.63 -18.07
N THR A 454 20.67 -9.36 -16.97
CA THR A 454 21.63 -8.95 -15.95
C THR A 454 23.04 -8.73 -16.51
N GLU A 455 23.52 -9.64 -17.37
CA GLU A 455 24.82 -9.51 -18.02
C GLU A 455 24.92 -8.30 -18.97
N VAL A 456 23.83 -7.96 -19.67
CA VAL A 456 23.77 -6.75 -20.49
C VAL A 456 23.90 -5.53 -19.59
N GLY A 457 23.21 -5.53 -18.45
CA GLY A 457 23.33 -4.50 -17.42
C GLY A 457 24.75 -4.33 -16.89
N HIS A 458 25.41 -5.41 -16.48
CA HIS A 458 26.78 -5.37 -15.96
C HIS A 458 27.78 -4.87 -16.99
N ARG A 459 27.62 -5.22 -18.26
CA ARG A 459 28.54 -4.88 -19.37
C ARG A 459 28.17 -3.58 -20.09
N THR A 460 27.21 -2.79 -19.60
CA THR A 460 26.76 -1.55 -20.25
C THR A 460 27.88 -0.50 -20.26
N MET A 461 28.24 -0.02 -21.46
CA MET A 461 29.20 1.07 -21.66
C MET A 461 28.53 2.38 -22.13
N GLY A 462 27.41 2.27 -22.83
CA GLY A 462 26.71 3.40 -23.40
C GLY A 462 25.36 2.98 -23.94
N ALA A 463 24.56 3.93 -24.37
CA ALA A 463 23.26 3.66 -24.97
C ALA A 463 22.91 4.64 -26.10
N ARG A 464 22.10 4.17 -27.04
CA ARG A 464 21.44 5.01 -28.04
C ARG A 464 19.94 5.01 -27.81
N VAL A 465 19.36 6.20 -27.83
CA VAL A 465 17.91 6.37 -27.79
C VAL A 465 17.48 7.00 -29.10
N ASN A 466 16.55 6.36 -29.79
CA ASN A 466 16.08 6.78 -31.13
C ASN A 466 17.25 6.99 -32.11
N GLY A 467 18.26 6.10 -32.06
CA GLY A 467 19.44 6.13 -32.90
C GLY A 467 20.53 7.12 -32.47
N ARG A 468 20.31 7.98 -31.48
CA ARG A 468 21.26 8.98 -30.98
C ARG A 468 21.96 8.49 -29.72
N LEU A 469 23.28 8.64 -29.64
CA LEU A 469 24.04 8.36 -28.41
C LEU A 469 23.63 9.34 -27.30
N VAL A 470 23.28 8.82 -26.13
CA VAL A 470 22.84 9.61 -24.98
C VAL A 470 23.61 9.23 -23.71
N PRO A 471 23.69 10.12 -22.72
CA PRO A 471 24.19 9.81 -21.38
C PRO A 471 23.35 8.69 -20.72
N LEU A 472 23.99 7.88 -19.87
CA LEU A 472 23.34 6.74 -19.22
C LEU A 472 22.29 7.13 -18.15
N ASP A 473 22.29 8.38 -17.68
CA ASP A 473 21.33 8.97 -16.75
C ASP A 473 20.13 9.65 -17.46
N THR A 474 20.06 9.60 -18.79
CA THR A 474 18.96 10.15 -19.59
C THR A 474 17.64 9.46 -19.22
N LYS A 475 16.59 10.24 -18.98
CA LYS A 475 15.26 9.71 -18.70
C LYS A 475 14.59 9.24 -19.98
N LEU A 476 14.10 8.01 -19.97
CA LEU A 476 13.39 7.41 -21.10
C LEU A 476 11.92 7.85 -21.10
N GLU A 477 11.38 8.05 -22.31
CA GLU A 477 9.99 8.40 -22.54
C GLU A 477 9.24 7.27 -23.26
N ASN A 478 7.89 7.33 -23.20
CA ASN A 478 7.08 6.34 -23.90
C ASN A 478 7.32 6.37 -25.42
N GLY A 479 7.61 5.23 -25.99
CA GLY A 479 7.85 5.07 -27.42
C GLY A 479 9.33 5.15 -27.83
N ASP A 480 10.24 5.40 -26.89
CA ASP A 480 11.67 5.43 -27.19
C ASP A 480 12.19 4.05 -27.62
N THR A 481 13.03 4.03 -28.67
CA THR A 481 13.78 2.83 -29.07
C THR A 481 15.18 2.90 -28.44
N VAL A 482 15.50 1.92 -27.59
CA VAL A 482 16.72 1.90 -26.80
C VAL A 482 17.64 0.77 -27.26
N GLU A 483 18.88 1.14 -27.64
CA GLU A 483 19.97 0.21 -27.97
C GLU A 483 21.10 0.35 -26.91
N VAL A 484 21.47 -0.77 -26.28
CA VAL A 484 22.56 -0.79 -25.29
C VAL A 484 23.86 -1.23 -25.93
N LEU A 485 24.92 -0.46 -25.70
CA LEU A 485 26.27 -0.78 -26.12
C LEU A 485 27.00 -1.49 -24.98
N THR A 486 27.45 -2.71 -25.20
CA THR A 486 28.09 -3.56 -24.19
C THR A 486 29.57 -3.74 -24.41
N SER A 487 30.34 -3.81 -23.34
CA SER A 487 31.76 -4.16 -23.36
C SER A 487 31.96 -5.64 -23.70
N LYS A 488 33.02 -5.93 -24.44
CA LYS A 488 33.51 -7.29 -24.71
C LYS A 488 34.55 -7.78 -23.68
N SER A 489 34.96 -6.91 -22.75
CA SER A 489 35.91 -7.27 -21.70
C SER A 489 35.27 -8.18 -20.67
N ASP A 490 36.00 -9.21 -20.21
CA ASP A 490 35.50 -10.11 -19.16
C ASP A 490 35.47 -9.45 -17.77
N ASN A 491 36.25 -8.38 -17.56
CA ASN A 491 36.28 -7.59 -16.33
C ASN A 491 35.31 -6.39 -16.35
N ALA A 492 34.36 -6.34 -17.28
CA ALA A 492 33.37 -5.26 -17.33
C ALA A 492 32.34 -5.42 -16.20
N GLY A 493 32.25 -4.41 -15.33
CA GLY A 493 31.30 -4.35 -14.25
C GLY A 493 30.52 -3.03 -14.20
N PRO A 494 29.45 -2.94 -13.39
CA PRO A 494 28.65 -1.73 -13.23
C PRO A 494 29.42 -0.63 -12.48
N SER A 495 29.10 0.63 -12.72
CA SER A 495 29.60 1.74 -11.91
C SER A 495 28.74 1.94 -10.65
N ARG A 496 29.38 2.27 -9.51
CA ARG A 496 28.68 2.65 -8.27
C ARG A 496 27.83 3.91 -8.45
N ASP A 497 28.23 4.84 -9.30
CA ASP A 497 27.52 6.08 -9.57
C ASP A 497 26.13 5.83 -10.16
N TRP A 498 25.92 4.68 -10.81
CA TRP A 498 24.61 4.32 -11.35
C TRP A 498 23.54 4.18 -10.28
N LEU A 499 23.89 3.84 -9.04
CA LEU A 499 22.96 3.77 -7.91
C LEU A 499 22.27 5.11 -7.60
N SER A 500 22.87 6.23 -8.01
CA SER A 500 22.33 7.57 -7.78
C SER A 500 21.13 7.90 -8.69
N PHE A 501 21.06 7.33 -9.89
CA PHE A 501 20.06 7.70 -10.88
C PHE A 501 19.15 6.53 -11.33
N VAL A 502 19.55 5.26 -11.18
CA VAL A 502 18.68 4.11 -11.52
C VAL A 502 17.40 4.12 -10.72
N LYS A 503 16.28 3.79 -11.37
CA LYS A 503 14.94 3.78 -10.78
C LYS A 503 14.40 2.38 -10.54
N SER A 504 14.79 1.40 -11.37
CA SER A 504 14.32 0.04 -11.26
C SER A 504 14.93 -0.64 -10.03
N PRO A 505 14.11 -1.23 -9.13
CA PRO A 505 14.60 -2.02 -7.99
C PRO A 505 15.50 -3.17 -8.45
N LYS A 506 15.18 -3.81 -9.59
CA LYS A 506 15.98 -4.89 -10.19
C LYS A 506 17.40 -4.43 -10.51
N ALA A 507 17.55 -3.28 -11.20
CA ALA A 507 18.87 -2.74 -11.53
C ALA A 507 19.66 -2.40 -10.26
N ARG A 508 19.04 -1.70 -9.32
CA ARG A 508 19.64 -1.31 -8.04
C ARG A 508 20.17 -2.50 -7.25
N ASN A 509 19.34 -3.55 -7.13
CA ASN A 509 19.70 -4.75 -6.38
C ASN A 509 20.82 -5.54 -7.08
N LYS A 510 20.76 -5.72 -8.42
CA LYS A 510 21.82 -6.41 -9.17
C LYS A 510 23.15 -5.67 -9.10
N ILE A 511 23.14 -4.33 -9.15
CA ILE A 511 24.35 -3.51 -8.96
C ILE A 511 24.91 -3.70 -7.54
N ARG A 512 24.06 -3.64 -6.49
CA ARG A 512 24.48 -3.85 -5.10
C ARG A 512 25.05 -5.26 -4.88
N GLN A 513 24.38 -6.29 -5.43
CA GLN A 513 24.84 -7.68 -5.35
C GLN A 513 26.23 -7.85 -6.00
N TRP A 514 26.44 -7.24 -7.17
CA TRP A 514 27.72 -7.30 -7.85
C TRP A 514 28.84 -6.73 -6.98
N PHE A 515 28.65 -5.53 -6.41
CA PHE A 515 29.63 -4.90 -5.52
C PHE A 515 29.79 -5.63 -4.18
N SER A 516 28.74 -6.25 -3.66
CA SER A 516 28.83 -7.07 -2.45
C SER A 516 29.66 -8.34 -2.70
N LYS A 517 29.48 -8.96 -3.87
CA LYS A 517 30.26 -10.14 -4.27
C LYS A 517 31.74 -9.77 -4.49
N GLU A 518 32.00 -8.66 -5.19
CA GLU A 518 33.36 -8.16 -5.43
C GLU A 518 34.03 -7.81 -4.11
N ARG A 519 33.40 -7.03 -3.24
CA ARG A 519 33.92 -6.68 -1.91
C ARG A 519 34.19 -7.91 -1.04
N ARG A 520 33.29 -8.92 -1.10
CA ARG A 520 33.52 -10.17 -0.38
C ARG A 520 34.74 -10.92 -0.88
N THR A 521 35.00 -10.91 -2.18
CA THR A 521 36.20 -11.53 -2.77
C THR A 521 37.44 -10.77 -2.34
N GLU A 522 37.44 -9.44 -2.42
CA GLU A 522 38.51 -8.58 -1.92
C GLU A 522 38.75 -8.78 -0.42
N ALA A 523 37.70 -8.79 0.41
CA ALA A 523 37.82 -9.02 1.85
C ALA A 523 38.35 -10.42 2.18
N ILE A 524 38.04 -11.45 1.41
CA ILE A 524 38.58 -12.80 1.57
C ILE A 524 40.11 -12.77 1.24
N GLU A 525 40.52 -12.13 0.16
CA GLU A 525 41.93 -12.01 -0.22
C GLU A 525 42.71 -11.19 0.81
N GLU A 526 42.18 -10.01 1.21
CA GLU A 526 42.79 -9.17 2.25
C GLU A 526 42.91 -9.90 3.59
N GLY A 527 41.84 -10.57 4.02
CA GLY A 527 41.83 -11.33 5.27
C GLY A 527 42.80 -12.51 5.25
N ARG A 528 42.93 -13.21 4.11
CA ARG A 528 43.88 -14.29 3.93
C ARG A 528 45.32 -13.76 3.99
N ASP A 529 45.60 -12.64 3.33
CA ASP A 529 46.90 -11.99 3.33
C ASP A 529 47.24 -11.42 4.70
N GLU A 530 46.30 -10.85 5.42
CA GLU A 530 46.47 -10.31 6.75
C GLU A 530 46.75 -11.42 7.77
N LEU A 531 45.96 -12.51 7.74
CA LEU A 531 46.23 -13.68 8.58
C LEU A 531 47.56 -14.29 8.31
N THR A 532 47.93 -14.45 7.04
CA THR A 532 49.23 -15.00 6.61
C THR A 532 50.40 -14.11 7.09
N ARG A 533 50.28 -12.78 6.97
CA ARG A 533 51.27 -11.81 7.48
C ARG A 533 51.38 -11.88 9.01
N ALA A 534 50.26 -11.98 9.71
CA ALA A 534 50.26 -12.05 11.19
C ALA A 534 50.91 -13.34 11.70
N MET A 535 50.68 -14.48 11.02
CA MET A 535 51.30 -15.75 11.34
C MET A 535 52.82 -15.74 11.05
N ARG A 536 53.27 -15.17 9.93
CA ARG A 536 54.70 -14.97 9.62
C ARG A 536 55.41 -14.11 10.68
N LYS A 537 54.75 -13.03 11.14
CA LYS A 537 55.29 -12.13 12.15
C LYS A 537 55.52 -12.85 13.49
N ARG A 538 54.78 -13.92 13.76
CA ARG A 538 54.88 -14.75 14.97
C ARG A 538 55.69 -16.03 14.78
N ASN A 539 56.36 -16.21 13.62
CA ASN A 539 57.12 -17.40 13.24
C ASN A 539 56.32 -18.73 13.36
N LEU A 540 55.01 -18.66 13.12
CA LEU A 540 54.16 -19.84 13.16
C LEU A 540 54.27 -20.64 11.85
N PRO A 541 54.23 -21.98 11.89
CA PRO A 541 54.34 -22.84 10.71
C PRO A 541 53.03 -22.82 9.90
N ILE A 542 52.97 -21.98 8.88
CA ILE A 542 51.78 -21.75 8.05
C ILE A 542 51.30 -23.05 7.37
N GLY A 543 52.19 -23.89 6.90
CA GLY A 543 51.84 -25.10 6.17
C GLY A 543 51.14 -26.18 7.01
N THR A 544 51.33 -26.16 8.34
CA THR A 544 50.69 -27.10 9.27
C THR A 544 49.44 -26.54 9.95
N LEU A 545 49.39 -25.24 10.18
CA LEU A 545 48.29 -24.56 10.89
C LEU A 545 47.18 -24.05 9.94
N LEU A 546 47.51 -23.71 8.71
CA LEU A 546 46.56 -23.15 7.73
C LEU A 546 46.00 -24.24 6.78
N THR A 547 45.66 -25.39 7.35
CA THR A 547 45.02 -26.47 6.58
C THR A 547 43.52 -26.22 6.43
N THR A 548 42.94 -26.74 5.36
CA THR A 548 41.49 -26.63 5.15
C THR A 548 40.70 -27.19 6.33
N GLN A 549 41.20 -28.24 6.96
CA GLN A 549 40.55 -28.93 8.08
C GLN A 549 40.58 -28.09 9.38
N ALA A 550 41.70 -27.44 9.67
CA ALA A 550 41.85 -26.54 10.81
C ALA A 550 40.97 -25.26 10.64
N LEU A 551 40.89 -24.74 9.41
CA LEU A 551 40.06 -23.59 9.11
C LEU A 551 38.55 -23.89 9.19
N VAL A 552 38.13 -25.12 8.88
CA VAL A 552 36.72 -25.58 9.12
C VAL A 552 36.45 -25.65 10.61
N GLY A 553 37.39 -26.20 11.42
CA GLY A 553 37.25 -26.23 12.88
C GLY A 553 37.09 -24.82 13.48
N VAL A 554 37.92 -23.87 13.07
CA VAL A 554 37.80 -22.45 13.50
C VAL A 554 36.52 -21.79 13.00
N ALA A 555 36.04 -22.11 11.80
CA ALA A 555 34.77 -21.61 11.29
C ALA A 555 33.60 -22.10 12.14
N ASP A 556 33.59 -23.38 12.51
CA ASP A 556 32.55 -23.98 13.37
C ASP A 556 32.58 -23.41 14.80
N GLU A 557 33.78 -23.24 15.42
CA GLU A 557 33.90 -22.63 16.74
C GLU A 557 33.45 -21.17 16.79
N LEU A 558 33.72 -20.41 15.72
CA LEU A 558 33.34 -19.01 15.61
C LEU A 558 31.95 -18.80 15.00
N ASN A 559 31.17 -19.86 14.76
CA ASN A 559 29.83 -19.84 14.13
C ASN A 559 29.81 -19.25 12.72
N PHE A 560 30.82 -19.50 11.90
CA PHE A 560 30.85 -19.13 10.49
C PHE A 560 30.49 -20.32 9.60
N PRO A 561 29.78 -20.08 8.47
CA PRO A 561 29.31 -21.18 7.61
C PRO A 561 30.42 -21.88 6.82
N ASN A 562 31.58 -21.24 6.64
CA ASN A 562 32.75 -21.80 5.92
C ASN A 562 34.02 -20.98 6.17
N PRO A 563 35.22 -21.50 5.82
CA PRO A 563 36.51 -20.79 5.97
C PRO A 563 36.59 -19.45 5.24
N ASP A 564 35.96 -19.34 4.08
CA ASP A 564 35.96 -18.07 3.32
C ASP A 564 35.20 -16.96 4.06
N ALA A 565 34.19 -17.32 4.87
CA ALA A 565 33.47 -16.35 5.71
C ALA A 565 34.36 -15.85 6.87
N VAL A 566 35.26 -16.68 7.39
CA VAL A 566 36.25 -16.27 8.41
C VAL A 566 37.24 -15.29 7.81
N PHE A 567 37.75 -15.58 6.62
CA PHE A 567 38.65 -14.66 5.92
C PHE A 567 37.98 -13.33 5.59
N ALA A 568 36.73 -13.36 5.10
CA ALA A 568 35.96 -12.14 4.85
C ALA A 568 35.78 -11.31 6.11
N ALA A 569 35.45 -11.96 7.26
CA ALA A 569 35.29 -11.29 8.54
C ALA A 569 36.59 -10.68 9.09
N ILE A 570 37.74 -11.26 8.75
CA ILE A 570 39.06 -10.67 9.06
C ILE A 570 39.28 -9.43 8.18
N GLY A 571 39.09 -9.53 6.85
CA GLY A 571 39.28 -8.42 5.92
C GLY A 571 38.29 -7.24 6.19
N ASP A 572 37.06 -7.53 6.64
CA ASP A 572 36.12 -6.51 7.07
C ASP A 572 36.39 -5.95 8.48
N GLY A 573 37.43 -6.45 9.19
CA GLY A 573 37.77 -6.02 10.56
C GLY A 573 36.76 -6.44 11.63
N GLN A 574 35.85 -7.37 11.33
CA GLN A 574 34.85 -7.89 12.30
C GLN A 574 35.48 -8.83 13.32
N ILE A 575 36.55 -9.52 12.95
CA ILE A 575 37.30 -10.42 13.82
C ILE A 575 38.79 -10.09 13.70
N SER A 576 39.48 -10.06 14.85
CA SER A 576 40.90 -9.82 14.85
C SER A 576 41.68 -11.07 14.41
N THR A 577 42.73 -10.90 13.61
CA THR A 577 43.64 -11.97 13.24
C THR A 577 44.24 -12.71 14.43
N GLN A 578 44.38 -12.02 15.57
CA GLN A 578 44.84 -12.60 16.83
C GLN A 578 43.90 -13.64 17.40
N ASN A 579 42.60 -13.40 17.34
CA ASN A 579 41.57 -14.33 17.81
C ASN A 579 41.57 -15.62 16.97
N VAL A 580 41.63 -15.48 15.63
CA VAL A 580 41.72 -16.63 14.72
C VAL A 580 43.01 -17.44 14.91
N ILE A 581 44.14 -16.79 15.12
CA ILE A 581 45.43 -17.45 15.40
C ILE A 581 45.36 -18.18 16.75
N ALA A 582 44.72 -17.63 17.78
CA ALA A 582 44.55 -18.27 19.08
C ALA A 582 43.75 -19.59 18.96
N HIS A 583 42.70 -19.61 18.16
CA HIS A 583 41.93 -20.85 17.91
C HIS A 583 42.78 -21.87 17.10
N LEU A 584 43.49 -21.43 16.04
CA LEU A 584 44.36 -22.31 15.25
C LEU A 584 45.48 -22.91 16.06
N VAL A 585 46.03 -22.19 17.04
CA VAL A 585 47.12 -22.67 17.93
C VAL A 585 46.57 -23.57 19.03
N LYS A 586 45.37 -23.31 19.52
CA LYS A 586 44.70 -24.15 20.52
C LYS A 586 44.38 -25.53 19.99
N ASP A 587 43.89 -25.61 18.74
CA ASP A 587 43.67 -26.89 18.04
C ASP A 587 44.94 -27.66 17.79
N ALA A 588 46.09 -26.98 17.72
CA ALA A 588 47.41 -27.57 17.53
C ALA A 588 48.15 -27.91 18.83
N GLY A 589 47.56 -27.66 20.03
CA GLY A 589 48.02 -28.20 21.32
C GLY A 589 49.12 -27.40 22.04
N SER A 590 49.09 -26.07 22.10
CA SER A 590 49.96 -25.30 22.97
C SER A 590 49.26 -24.11 23.63
N ASP A 591 49.15 -24.15 24.98
CA ASP A 591 48.60 -23.09 25.83
C ASP A 591 49.59 -21.95 26.09
N GLU A 592 49.03 -20.79 26.38
CA GLU A 592 49.58 -19.57 26.97
C GLU A 592 49.48 -18.30 26.11
N VAL A 593 48.72 -17.32 26.56
CA VAL A 593 49.05 -15.96 26.97
C VAL A 593 47.82 -15.03 27.14
N ASP A 594 47.87 -14.25 28.20
CA ASP A 594 46.88 -13.45 28.92
C ASP A 594 46.39 -12.13 28.31
N GLU A 595 45.37 -11.58 29.00
CA GLU A 595 44.48 -10.42 28.80
C GLU A 595 45.09 -9.03 28.95
N GLU A 596 44.46 -7.98 28.45
CA GLU A 596 44.10 -6.75 29.18
C GLU A 596 43.19 -5.78 28.42
N VAL A 597 42.28 -5.11 29.17
CA VAL A 597 41.18 -4.24 28.72
C VAL A 597 41.27 -2.87 29.38
N GLU A 598 40.82 -1.77 28.80
CA GLU A 598 40.15 -0.68 29.55
C GLU A 598 39.38 0.36 28.69
N GLN A 599 38.38 1.02 29.34
CA GLN A 599 37.33 1.89 28.80
C GLN A 599 37.53 3.37 29.16
N GLU A 600 36.91 4.31 28.43
CA GLU A 600 36.61 5.65 28.96
C GLU A 600 35.41 6.38 28.32
N ALA A 601 34.67 7.19 29.12
CA ALA A 601 33.45 7.93 28.78
C ALA A 601 33.57 9.44 29.12
N LEU A 602 32.73 10.32 28.52
CA LEU A 602 32.72 11.79 28.73
C LEU A 602 31.31 12.43 28.87
N PRO A 603 31.17 13.64 29.53
CA PRO A 603 29.93 14.14 30.13
C PRO A 603 29.26 15.37 29.47
N LEU A 604 28.02 15.67 29.94
CA LEU A 604 27.09 16.71 29.45
C LEU A 604 27.03 17.97 30.34
N ARG A 605 26.62 19.13 29.76
CA ARG A 605 26.39 20.42 30.47
C ARG A 605 25.03 21.05 30.15
N ALA A 606 24.43 21.76 31.11
CA ALA A 606 23.12 22.42 31.11
C ALA A 606 23.21 23.96 31.13
N VAL A 607 22.14 24.68 30.74
CA VAL A 607 22.01 26.15 30.74
C VAL A 607 20.64 26.59 31.28
N GLU A 608 20.64 27.64 32.10
CA GLU A 608 19.50 28.27 32.81
C GLU A 608 18.92 29.49 32.09
N ASN A 609 17.66 29.86 32.40
CA ASN A 609 17.07 31.16 32.04
C ASN A 609 16.08 31.78 33.04
N ALA A 610 16.01 33.11 33.06
CA ALA A 610 15.45 34.00 34.04
C ALA A 610 14.01 34.49 33.79
N LYS A 611 13.37 35.10 34.82
CA LYS A 611 11.94 35.43 35.04
C LYS A 611 11.53 36.85 34.68
N LYS A 612 10.22 37.06 34.34
CA LYS A 612 9.48 38.34 34.51
C LYS A 612 8.03 38.11 34.97
N LYS A 613 7.51 39.06 35.79
CA LYS A 613 6.24 39.05 36.57
C LYS A 613 5.12 39.82 35.89
N THR A 614 3.84 39.44 36.04
CA THR A 614 2.65 40.32 35.96
C THR A 614 1.38 39.66 36.58
N GLY A 615 0.50 40.40 37.10
CA GLY A 615 -0.68 40.57 37.87
C GLY A 615 -1.96 39.71 37.69
N SER A 616 -2.89 39.90 38.61
CA SER A 616 -4.13 39.19 38.96
C SER A 616 -5.16 39.01 37.79
N LEU A 617 -5.68 37.80 37.66
CA LEU A 617 -6.65 37.37 36.64
C LEU A 617 -7.89 36.72 37.27
N GLY A 618 -8.91 37.49 37.59
CA GLY A 618 -10.33 37.13 37.84
C GLY A 618 -10.73 35.73 38.31
N VAL A 619 -9.91 35.10 39.19
CA VAL A 619 -10.20 33.79 39.80
C VAL A 619 -10.02 33.92 41.31
N SER A 620 -10.99 33.47 42.10
CA SER A 620 -10.87 33.38 43.56
C SER A 620 -10.55 31.97 44.03
N VAL A 621 -9.74 31.86 45.07
CA VAL A 621 -9.43 30.60 45.72
C VAL A 621 -10.33 30.50 46.96
N LYS A 622 -11.11 29.42 47.10
CA LYS A 622 -11.95 29.25 48.29
C LYS A 622 -11.11 29.16 49.56
N GLY A 623 -11.36 30.10 50.50
CA GLY A 623 -10.79 30.05 51.85
C GLY A 623 -9.46 30.79 52.04
N VAL A 624 -8.95 31.53 51.07
CA VAL A 624 -7.73 32.34 51.21
C VAL A 624 -7.85 33.61 50.36
N ASP A 625 -7.85 34.76 51.02
CA ASP A 625 -7.80 36.06 50.38
C ASP A 625 -6.34 36.42 50.07
N ASP A 626 -6.10 37.04 48.91
CA ASP A 626 -4.79 37.57 48.49
C ASP A 626 -3.70 36.56 48.06
N VAL A 627 -4.09 35.50 47.32
CA VAL A 627 -3.16 34.55 46.72
C VAL A 627 -2.88 34.87 45.26
N TRP A 628 -1.60 34.84 44.90
CA TRP A 628 -1.20 34.99 43.49
C TRP A 628 -1.70 33.83 42.65
N VAL A 629 -2.59 34.13 41.67
CA VAL A 629 -3.21 33.15 40.81
C VAL A 629 -2.68 33.31 39.38
N LYS A 630 -2.33 32.18 38.74
CA LYS A 630 -1.84 32.14 37.37
C LYS A 630 -2.60 31.06 36.59
N LEU A 631 -3.11 31.43 35.39
CA LEU A 631 -3.69 30.46 34.48
C LEU A 631 -2.61 29.57 33.88
N ALA A 632 -2.82 28.26 33.88
CA ALA A 632 -1.88 27.28 33.38
C ALA A 632 -1.79 27.33 31.83
N ARG A 633 -0.57 27.41 31.32
CA ARG A 633 -0.31 27.45 29.86
C ARG A 633 -0.57 26.10 29.14
N CYS A 634 -0.60 25.01 29.87
CA CYS A 634 -0.81 23.67 29.31
C CYS A 634 -2.24 23.42 28.88
N CYS A 635 -3.23 24.07 29.50
CA CYS A 635 -4.66 23.87 29.23
C CYS A 635 -5.43 25.17 28.96
N MET A 636 -4.80 26.34 29.17
CA MET A 636 -5.35 27.68 28.87
C MET A 636 -6.83 27.82 29.30
N PRO A 637 -7.16 27.73 30.60
CA PRO A 637 -8.54 27.78 31.06
C PRO A 637 -9.17 29.15 30.75
N VAL A 638 -10.45 29.15 30.33
CA VAL A 638 -11.25 30.35 30.09
C VAL A 638 -12.53 30.32 30.92
N PRO A 639 -13.18 31.46 31.20
CA PRO A 639 -14.45 31.49 31.91
C PRO A 639 -15.49 30.57 31.23
N GLY A 640 -16.11 29.70 32.05
CA GLY A 640 -17.01 28.64 31.58
C GLY A 640 -16.36 27.24 31.61
N ASP A 641 -15.05 27.13 31.61
CA ASP A 641 -14.37 25.85 31.88
C ASP A 641 -14.50 25.48 33.37
N ARG A 642 -14.59 24.18 33.68
CA ARG A 642 -14.42 23.67 35.06
C ARG A 642 -12.95 23.74 35.43
N ILE A 643 -12.64 24.45 36.50
CA ILE A 643 -11.26 24.73 36.91
C ILE A 643 -10.94 24.17 38.28
N VAL A 644 -9.65 23.92 38.50
CA VAL A 644 -9.08 23.45 39.74
C VAL A 644 -7.70 24.12 39.95
N GLY A 645 -7.38 24.49 41.16
CA GLY A 645 -6.11 25.14 41.52
C GLY A 645 -5.10 24.12 42.04
N PHE A 646 -3.81 24.36 41.75
CA PHE A 646 -2.70 23.62 42.30
C PHE A 646 -1.70 24.59 42.93
N ILE A 647 -1.40 24.40 44.23
CA ILE A 647 -0.44 25.24 44.97
C ILE A 647 0.99 24.93 44.52
N THR A 648 1.64 25.89 43.89
CA THR A 648 3.03 25.76 43.46
C THR A 648 3.99 26.18 44.60
N ARG A 649 5.22 25.62 44.63
CA ARG A 649 6.17 25.89 45.75
C ARG A 649 6.64 27.35 45.85
N ASN A 650 6.64 28.09 44.73
CA ASN A 650 7.21 29.47 44.69
C ASN A 650 6.43 30.47 43.82
N GLN A 651 5.24 30.15 43.31
CA GLN A 651 4.52 30.98 42.34
C GLN A 651 3.00 31.09 42.58
N GLY A 652 2.52 30.86 43.81
CA GLY A 652 1.09 30.91 44.13
C GLY A 652 0.29 29.72 43.57
N VAL A 653 -0.96 29.93 43.18
CA VAL A 653 -1.86 28.89 42.70
C VAL A 653 -1.87 28.89 41.17
N SER A 654 -1.53 27.76 40.57
CA SER A 654 -1.71 27.50 39.13
C SER A 654 -3.10 26.94 38.89
N VAL A 655 -3.90 27.64 38.07
CA VAL A 655 -5.28 27.22 37.74
C VAL A 655 -5.28 26.43 36.45
N HIS A 656 -5.79 25.21 36.56
CA HIS A 656 -5.92 24.28 35.43
C HIS A 656 -7.41 23.95 35.18
N ARG A 657 -7.69 23.40 34.01
CA ARG A 657 -8.98 22.72 33.77
C ARG A 657 -8.99 21.39 34.52
N THR A 658 -10.17 20.92 34.90
CA THR A 658 -10.32 19.63 35.60
C THR A 658 -9.96 18.44 34.71
N ASP A 659 -10.08 18.55 33.37
CA ASP A 659 -9.75 17.53 32.39
C ASP A 659 -8.30 17.61 31.87
N CYS A 660 -7.47 18.49 32.42
CA CYS A 660 -6.07 18.65 32.04
C CYS A 660 -5.23 17.44 32.50
N GLN A 661 -4.59 16.74 31.56
CA GLN A 661 -3.77 15.56 31.88
C GLN A 661 -2.66 15.86 32.90
N ASN A 662 -1.99 17.02 32.77
CA ASN A 662 -0.98 17.44 33.72
C ASN A 662 -1.57 17.65 35.14
N MET A 663 -2.81 18.15 35.20
CA MET A 663 -3.48 18.35 36.52
C MET A 663 -3.92 17.01 37.12
N ILE A 664 -4.46 16.08 36.29
CA ILE A 664 -4.83 14.73 36.74
C ILE A 664 -3.61 14.00 37.30
N ASP A 665 -2.44 14.12 36.65
CA ASP A 665 -1.21 13.51 37.11
C ASP A 665 -0.68 14.17 38.41
N LEU A 666 -0.80 15.51 38.54
CA LEU A 666 -0.46 16.24 39.76
C LEU A 666 -1.39 15.89 40.93
N GLN A 667 -2.68 15.78 40.69
CA GLN A 667 -3.68 15.39 41.68
C GLN A 667 -3.47 13.98 42.20
N ARG A 668 -2.99 13.05 41.39
CA ARG A 668 -2.63 11.69 41.81
C ARG A 668 -1.37 11.65 42.66
N ARG A 669 -0.38 12.52 42.38
CA ARG A 669 0.92 12.51 43.04
C ARG A 669 0.96 13.34 44.33
N GLN A 670 0.19 14.44 44.39
CA GLN A 670 0.20 15.40 45.48
C GLN A 670 -1.21 15.97 45.74
N PRO A 671 -2.16 15.16 46.21
CA PRO A 671 -3.56 15.56 46.38
C PRO A 671 -3.73 16.68 47.41
N GLU A 672 -2.85 16.79 48.41
CA GLU A 672 -2.87 17.80 49.46
C GLU A 672 -2.58 19.22 48.95
N ARG A 673 -2.14 19.40 47.72
CA ARG A 673 -1.84 20.70 47.11
C ARG A 673 -2.92 21.17 46.14
N VAL A 674 -4.00 20.43 46.02
CA VAL A 674 -5.14 20.76 45.18
C VAL A 674 -6.09 21.65 45.99
N VAL A 675 -6.54 22.76 45.37
CA VAL A 675 -7.46 23.71 45.97
C VAL A 675 -8.63 24.02 45.03
N ASP A 676 -9.80 24.24 45.61
CA ASP A 676 -10.98 24.67 44.89
C ASP A 676 -10.85 26.15 44.47
N VAL A 677 -11.08 26.40 43.20
CA VAL A 677 -11.05 27.75 42.62
C VAL A 677 -12.33 27.99 41.82
N ALA A 678 -12.75 29.25 41.79
CA ALA A 678 -13.95 29.65 41.01
C ALA A 678 -13.69 30.93 40.21
N TRP A 679 -14.33 31.05 39.07
CA TRP A 679 -14.31 32.28 38.29
C TRP A 679 -15.08 33.39 39.01
N THR A 680 -14.46 34.55 39.22
CA THR A 680 -15.08 35.72 39.87
C THR A 680 -15.40 36.83 38.86
N SER A 681 -14.77 36.83 37.69
CA SER A 681 -15.01 37.83 36.67
C SER A 681 -14.92 37.18 35.27
N THR A 682 -15.87 37.50 34.40
CA THR A 682 -15.84 37.15 32.96
C THR A 682 -15.14 38.21 32.13
N LYS A 683 -14.70 39.33 32.73
CA LYS A 683 -14.02 40.42 32.03
C LYS A 683 -12.52 40.26 32.15
N GLY A 684 -11.86 39.91 31.06
CA GLY A 684 -10.43 39.76 30.93
C GLY A 684 -10.05 39.29 29.56
N LEU A 685 -8.78 39.46 29.16
CA LEU A 685 -8.26 38.89 27.92
C LEU A 685 -7.76 37.47 28.22
N PHE A 686 -8.33 36.49 27.54
CA PHE A 686 -8.01 35.08 27.69
C PHE A 686 -7.33 34.55 26.44
N MET A 687 -6.21 33.87 26.66
CA MET A 687 -5.48 33.23 25.56
C MET A 687 -6.24 31.97 25.09
N VAL A 688 -6.57 31.92 23.81
CA VAL A 688 -7.21 30.77 23.16
C VAL A 688 -6.31 30.27 22.05
N ARG A 689 -6.19 28.95 21.92
CA ARG A 689 -5.57 28.31 20.75
C ARG A 689 -6.57 27.42 20.06
N ILE A 690 -6.72 27.63 18.75
CA ILE A 690 -7.54 26.76 17.90
C ILE A 690 -6.67 26.00 16.91
N GLN A 691 -7.12 24.83 16.52
CA GLN A 691 -6.56 24.08 15.40
C GLN A 691 -7.62 23.97 14.32
N VAL A 692 -7.22 24.25 13.09
CA VAL A 692 -8.03 24.10 11.88
C VAL A 692 -7.40 22.99 11.05
N GLU A 693 -8.18 22.00 10.70
CA GLU A 693 -7.81 20.90 9.81
C GLU A 693 -8.56 21.06 8.50
N ALA A 694 -7.87 21.20 7.39
CA ALA A 694 -8.47 21.48 6.10
C ALA A 694 -7.71 20.77 4.96
N LEU A 695 -8.37 20.61 3.83
CA LEU A 695 -7.70 20.25 2.59
C LEU A 695 -6.92 21.47 2.07
N ASP A 696 -5.61 21.31 1.88
CA ASP A 696 -4.74 22.39 1.42
C ASP A 696 -5.13 22.84 0.00
N ARG A 697 -5.39 24.13 -0.16
CA ARG A 697 -5.71 24.81 -1.40
C ARG A 697 -5.19 26.23 -1.43
N GLN A 698 -5.14 26.83 -2.61
CA GLN A 698 -4.82 28.25 -2.74
C GLN A 698 -5.81 29.10 -1.92
N HIS A 699 -5.30 30.13 -1.28
CA HIS A 699 -6.04 31.09 -0.44
C HIS A 699 -6.63 30.52 0.87
N LEU A 700 -6.43 29.23 1.21
CA LEU A 700 -6.97 28.65 2.47
C LEU A 700 -6.57 29.47 3.70
N LEU A 701 -5.27 29.76 3.85
CA LEU A 701 -4.77 30.55 4.97
C LEU A 701 -5.37 31.96 4.99
N SER A 702 -5.48 32.60 3.82
CA SER A 702 -6.11 33.91 3.67
C SER A 702 -7.58 33.89 4.09
N ASP A 703 -8.33 32.89 3.67
CA ASP A 703 -9.75 32.77 4.02
C ASP A 703 -9.95 32.55 5.52
N VAL A 704 -9.14 31.68 6.14
CA VAL A 704 -9.19 31.44 7.58
C VAL A 704 -8.82 32.69 8.37
N THR A 705 -7.73 33.36 8.01
CA THR A 705 -7.29 34.58 8.70
C THR A 705 -8.26 35.73 8.50
N ARG A 706 -8.91 35.85 7.34
CA ARG A 706 -9.97 36.85 7.07
C ARG A 706 -11.17 36.62 8.01
N VAL A 707 -11.66 35.37 8.11
CA VAL A 707 -12.78 35.05 9.01
C VAL A 707 -12.44 35.35 10.46
N LEU A 708 -11.19 35.07 10.91
CA LEU A 708 -10.73 35.43 12.24
C LEU A 708 -10.71 36.96 12.44
N ALA A 709 -10.23 37.72 11.46
CA ALA A 709 -10.18 39.18 11.48
C ALA A 709 -11.60 39.80 11.48
N ASP A 710 -12.51 39.29 10.62
CA ASP A 710 -13.90 39.79 10.53
C ASP A 710 -14.68 39.59 11.85
N HIS A 711 -14.26 38.64 12.69
CA HIS A 711 -14.80 38.45 14.04
C HIS A 711 -14.03 39.22 15.12
N GLY A 712 -13.19 40.18 14.73
CA GLY A 712 -12.46 41.04 15.65
C GLY A 712 -11.37 40.35 16.47
N VAL A 713 -10.82 39.26 15.98
CA VAL A 713 -9.79 38.47 16.66
C VAL A 713 -8.40 38.93 16.25
N ASN A 714 -7.57 39.32 17.23
CA ASN A 714 -6.17 39.63 17.01
C ASN A 714 -5.28 38.41 17.15
N ILE A 715 -4.72 37.94 16.03
CA ILE A 715 -3.87 36.74 15.99
C ILE A 715 -2.49 37.07 16.56
N LEU A 716 -2.10 36.45 17.67
CA LEU A 716 -0.78 36.61 18.30
C LEU A 716 0.28 35.68 17.69
N SER A 717 -0.13 34.48 17.29
CA SER A 717 0.73 33.54 16.59
C SER A 717 -0.08 32.62 15.71
N GLY A 718 0.48 32.26 14.58
CA GLY A 718 -0.08 31.29 13.64
C GLY A 718 1.01 30.37 13.13
N SER A 719 0.70 29.10 12.97
CA SER A 719 1.54 28.13 12.29
C SER A 719 0.68 27.25 11.39
N GLN A 720 1.18 26.95 10.20
CA GLN A 720 0.55 26.02 9.28
C GLN A 720 1.58 24.99 8.83
N ALA A 721 1.18 23.74 8.83
CA ALA A 721 1.94 22.64 8.25
C ALA A 721 1.03 21.83 7.36
N THR A 722 1.47 21.52 6.16
CA THR A 722 0.74 20.67 5.23
C THR A 722 1.46 19.34 5.11
N GLY A 723 0.75 18.24 5.38
CA GLY A 723 1.25 16.89 5.23
C GLY A 723 1.39 16.49 3.77
N SER A 724 2.03 15.35 3.50
CA SER A 724 2.11 14.75 2.17
C SER A 724 0.74 14.33 1.63
N ASP A 725 -0.24 14.17 2.51
CA ASP A 725 -1.66 13.91 2.24
C ASP A 725 -2.46 15.17 1.91
N ARG A 726 -1.78 16.34 1.81
CA ARG A 726 -2.38 17.66 1.62
C ARG A 726 -3.41 18.07 2.69
N VAL A 727 -3.33 17.47 3.84
CA VAL A 727 -4.05 17.99 5.00
C VAL A 727 -3.24 19.12 5.60
N ALA A 728 -3.80 20.32 5.53
CA ALA A 728 -3.26 21.49 6.18
C ALA A 728 -3.75 21.53 7.64
N ILE A 729 -2.81 21.51 8.58
CA ILE A 729 -3.06 21.72 10.00
C ILE A 729 -2.57 23.12 10.33
N SER A 730 -3.51 24.03 10.62
CA SER A 730 -3.21 25.40 11.00
C SER A 730 -3.56 25.61 12.47
N GLN A 731 -2.63 26.15 13.25
CA GLN A 731 -2.87 26.51 14.65
C GLN A 731 -2.77 28.02 14.80
N PHE A 732 -3.77 28.63 15.42
CA PHE A 732 -3.80 30.06 15.72
C PHE A 732 -3.97 30.27 17.21
N SER A 733 -3.13 31.15 17.78
CA SER A 733 -3.27 31.62 19.16
C SER A 733 -3.64 33.09 19.15
N PHE A 734 -4.66 33.44 19.89
CA PHE A 734 -5.19 34.80 19.98
C PHE A 734 -5.76 35.09 21.35
N GLU A 735 -5.93 36.39 21.66
CA GLU A 735 -6.62 36.85 22.86
C GLU A 735 -8.08 37.13 22.56
N MET A 736 -8.94 36.74 23.50
CA MET A 736 -10.38 36.94 23.40
C MET A 736 -10.93 37.43 24.74
N ALA A 737 -11.79 38.46 24.68
CA ALA A 737 -12.38 39.06 25.88
C ALA A 737 -13.67 38.33 26.31
N ASP A 738 -14.39 37.70 25.41
CA ASP A 738 -15.65 36.99 25.67
C ASP A 738 -15.63 35.55 25.14
N PRO A 739 -15.61 34.53 26.02
CA PRO A 739 -15.61 33.14 25.61
C PRO A 739 -16.84 32.69 24.83
N GLN A 740 -17.99 33.38 24.91
CA GLN A 740 -19.19 33.02 24.16
C GLN A 740 -19.03 33.25 22.64
N HIS A 741 -18.17 34.22 22.26
CA HIS A 741 -17.81 34.44 20.85
C HIS A 741 -17.01 33.30 20.24
N LEU A 742 -16.31 32.48 21.04
CA LEU A 742 -15.50 31.37 20.54
C LEU A 742 -16.31 30.36 19.74
N ASN A 743 -17.48 29.97 20.23
CA ASN A 743 -18.34 29.00 19.51
C ASN A 743 -18.85 29.54 18.18
N ARG A 744 -19.15 30.85 18.11
CA ARG A 744 -19.57 31.51 16.85
C ARG A 744 -18.40 31.58 15.87
N LEU A 745 -17.19 31.88 16.36
CA LEU A 745 -15.96 31.91 15.56
C LEU A 745 -15.64 30.53 14.97
N LEU A 746 -15.67 29.46 15.81
CA LEU A 746 -15.44 28.09 15.37
C LEU A 746 -16.48 27.66 14.30
N ALA A 747 -17.75 28.06 14.48
CA ALA A 747 -18.81 27.78 13.52
C ALA A 747 -18.62 28.53 12.20
N ALA A 748 -18.05 29.74 12.23
CA ALA A 748 -17.76 30.52 11.03
C ALA A 748 -16.56 29.93 10.26
N VAL A 749 -15.49 29.57 10.95
CA VAL A 749 -14.31 28.91 10.33
C VAL A 749 -14.69 27.55 9.74
N ARG A 750 -15.57 26.79 10.38
CA ARG A 750 -16.05 25.49 9.87
C ARG A 750 -16.84 25.58 8.56
N LYS A 751 -17.35 26.76 8.21
CA LYS A 751 -18.07 27.02 6.94
C LYS A 751 -17.15 27.28 5.75
N ILE A 752 -15.87 27.47 5.98
CA ILE A 752 -14.90 27.71 4.90
C ILE A 752 -14.74 26.41 4.08
N ASP A 753 -14.82 26.53 2.76
CA ASP A 753 -14.67 25.38 1.87
C ASP A 753 -13.30 24.71 2.07
N GLY A 754 -13.34 23.38 2.21
CA GLY A 754 -12.17 22.54 2.48
C GLY A 754 -11.81 22.40 3.96
N VAL A 755 -12.46 23.08 4.89
CA VAL A 755 -12.24 22.89 6.32
C VAL A 755 -13.03 21.66 6.81
N PHE A 756 -12.31 20.66 7.31
CA PHE A 756 -12.92 19.42 7.85
C PHE A 756 -13.36 19.59 9.29
N ASP A 757 -12.47 20.20 10.09
CA ASP A 757 -12.69 20.38 11.50
C ASP A 757 -11.99 21.61 12.04
N VAL A 758 -12.57 22.19 13.07
CA VAL A 758 -11.98 23.28 13.84
C VAL A 758 -12.33 23.09 15.32
N TYR A 759 -11.33 23.10 16.16
CA TYR A 759 -11.50 22.91 17.59
C TYR A 759 -10.44 23.63 18.42
N ARG A 760 -10.77 23.80 19.70
CA ARG A 760 -9.84 24.42 20.66
C ARG A 760 -8.81 23.38 21.12
N VAL A 761 -7.53 23.72 21.07
CA VAL A 761 -6.42 22.90 21.54
C VAL A 761 -6.20 23.16 23.03
N THR A 762 -6.30 22.12 23.87
CA THR A 762 -6.28 22.23 25.33
C THR A 762 -5.18 21.44 26.04
N GLY A 763 -4.19 20.86 25.33
CA GLY A 763 -3.15 20.05 25.98
C GLY A 763 -1.86 19.88 25.18
N ALA A 764 -0.79 19.47 25.84
CA ALA A 764 0.53 19.26 25.24
C ALA A 764 0.59 18.10 24.24
N LYS A 765 -0.36 17.15 24.28
CA LYS A 765 -0.46 16.05 23.31
C LYS A 765 -1.08 16.48 21.98
N ASP A 766 -1.91 17.54 21.99
CA ASP A 766 -2.54 18.08 20.80
C ASP A 766 -1.65 19.09 20.05
N SER A 767 -0.50 19.46 20.64
CA SER A 767 0.47 20.38 20.04
C SER A 767 1.56 19.71 19.20
N ALA A 768 1.49 18.41 18.99
CA ALA A 768 2.39 17.72 18.08
C ALA A 768 1.97 18.00 16.61
N VAL A 769 2.46 19.10 16.06
CA VAL A 769 2.69 19.16 14.61
C VAL A 769 3.45 17.88 14.25
N PRO A 770 2.94 17.06 13.32
CA PRO A 770 3.68 15.87 12.91
C PRO A 770 5.09 16.32 12.50
N ARG A 771 6.09 15.96 13.28
CA ARG A 771 7.49 16.18 12.87
C ARG A 771 7.63 15.42 11.56
N LEU A 772 7.77 16.13 10.46
CA LEU A 772 8.21 15.60 9.19
C LEU A 772 9.46 14.74 9.49
N ARG A 773 9.29 13.42 9.50
CA ARG A 773 10.42 12.53 9.37
C ARG A 773 11.04 12.89 8.03
N LYS A 774 12.22 13.49 8.07
CA LYS A 774 13.09 13.59 6.90
C LYS A 774 13.22 12.17 6.39
N MET A 775 12.60 11.89 5.25
CA MET A 775 12.97 10.74 4.43
C MET A 775 14.37 11.04 3.93
N GLN A 776 15.35 10.34 4.46
CA GLN A 776 16.64 10.13 3.80
C GLN A 776 16.49 8.98 2.83
#